data_866164e254164b82fb8d10dc87e3e164
#
_entry.id   866164e254164b82fb8d10dc87e3e164
#
_cell.length_a   1.000
_cell.length_b   1.000
_cell.length_c   1.000
_cell.angle_alpha   90.00
_cell.angle_beta   90.00
_cell.angle_gamma   90.00
#
_symmetry.space_group_name_H-M   'P 1'
#
loop_
_entity.id
_entity.type
_entity.pdbx_description
1 polymer ?
#
loop_
_entity_poly.entity_id
_entity_poly.type
_entity_poly.pdbx_seq_one_letter_code
_entity_poly.pdbx_strand_id
1 'polypeptide(L)'
;MKKFAYSLVLYFCACTWGFVQPMQAQLYKDSSRTAEERAADLLKRMTLEEKIAQIRHIHSWDVFDGQRLDTERMRSFVGDCCWGFVDGFPLTGESCHNNMNRIQKYMVDSTRLGIPVFTVAEALHGSVHEGSTIFPQNIALASTFNPNLAYRRAQAIAGELHYEGIRQILAPCIDVVRDIRWGRVEETFGEDPFLNAAFACEEVRGYLDNGISPMLKHFGAHGNPMGGLNLASVNCGVGELHDVYLYPFRKVITTLPVQAVMSTYNSWNRVPNSSSRYLLTDVLRDKWGFKGYVYSDWGAIDMLYTFQRTASSQAEAAVQALSAGLDVEASSECYPKLIGIVKEGKFDVRLIDEAVRRVLLAKFRAGLFEDPYGKRYASSAQLRSVANASLAREIAEESAVLLKNDNHLLPLNLSQLGSVAVIGPNADQVQFGDYSWSRSNKDGITPLSAIRSMADKHGVKVRYARGCNLMTTDTSHIAEAVSAAKMSDVAIVFCGSASASLARDYGGANCGEGFDLSSLSLTGAQSDLIRAVKATGKPVVLVLVTGKPFAIAWEKANVESIIVQWYAGEQEGNAIADILFGKVNPSGHLTVSFPQSAGHLPAYYNYLPSDRGFYHKNGSYTSPGRDYVFSSPDALWSFGHGMSYTTYAYSNMRVDAQADSVKVYVDVANTGDVAGKAVPQLYVRDMYSSVATPVKQLKAFNKVYLQPGERARVALHFAVADLAFTDEKGDSRVEPGDFELQVGESSDSILLRDTINIGGMSVDMTEQMVQTVAVKTKGRIIKITGVVRDVQATPIEGVEVYSAGTKRVVACTAKSGKYTAEVASDDVLIFRRSGLIDESLQVDGRKAINVKMRNK
;
A
#
# COMPACT_ATOMS: atom_id res chain seq x y z
N MET A 1 66.93 67.50 -14.25
CA MET A 1 65.50 67.26 -14.07
C MET A 1 65.01 66.14 -15.02
N LYS A 2 65.62 64.94 -15.04
CA LYS A 2 65.23 63.78 -15.86
C LYS A 2 65.44 62.42 -15.15
N LYS A 3 65.51 62.39 -13.83
CA LYS A 3 65.65 61.15 -13.02
C LYS A 3 64.58 60.94 -11.94
N PHE A 4 63.47 61.70 -11.91
CA PHE A 4 62.41 61.60 -10.94
C PHE A 4 61.05 61.05 -11.52
N ALA A 5 61.02 60.80 -12.84
CA ALA A 5 59.76 60.35 -13.51
C ALA A 5 59.64 58.88 -13.69
N TYR A 6 60.65 58.06 -13.33
CA TYR A 6 60.55 56.56 -13.51
C TYR A 6 60.25 55.78 -12.24
N SER A 7 60.27 56.40 -11.07
CA SER A 7 59.96 55.70 -9.79
C SER A 7 58.48 55.75 -9.37
N LEU A 8 57.61 56.54 -10.02
CA LEU A 8 56.18 56.67 -9.66
C LEU A 8 55.28 55.81 -10.49
N VAL A 9 55.74 55.22 -11.63
CA VAL A 9 54.97 54.35 -12.48
C VAL A 9 55.06 52.86 -12.07
N LEU A 10 56.11 52.48 -11.33
CA LEU A 10 56.30 51.13 -10.81
C LEU A 10 55.57 50.82 -9.48
N TYR A 11 55.10 51.87 -8.77
CA TYR A 11 54.35 51.69 -7.52
C TYR A 11 52.83 51.62 -7.69
N PHE A 12 52.32 51.96 -8.89
CA PHE A 12 50.86 51.89 -9.20
C PHE A 12 50.43 50.57 -9.92
N CYS A 13 51.38 49.72 -10.41
CA CYS A 13 51.12 48.47 -10.99
C CYS A 13 51.20 47.30 -10.00
N ALA A 14 51.58 47.52 -8.73
CA ALA A 14 51.71 46.42 -7.76
C ALA A 14 50.54 46.31 -6.75
N CYS A 15 49.50 47.15 -6.87
CA CYS A 15 48.35 47.13 -5.94
C CYS A 15 47.00 46.69 -6.53
N THR A 16 46.95 46.05 -7.72
CA THR A 16 45.69 45.53 -8.30
C THR A 16 45.73 44.07 -8.69
N TRP A 17 46.56 43.27 -8.03
CA TRP A 17 46.32 41.85 -7.97
C TRP A 17 45.49 41.61 -6.71
N GLY A 18 44.21 42.00 -6.77
CA GLY A 18 43.20 41.42 -5.94
C GLY A 18 43.22 39.92 -6.16
N PHE A 19 43.40 39.15 -5.10
CA PHE A 19 43.22 37.70 -5.11
C PHE A 19 41.82 37.42 -5.64
N VAL A 20 41.67 37.22 -6.97
CA VAL A 20 40.54 36.46 -7.49
C VAL A 20 40.79 35.02 -7.02
N GLN A 21 40.24 34.67 -5.85
CA GLN A 21 40.13 33.27 -5.49
C GLN A 21 39.46 32.60 -6.68
N PRO A 22 40.03 31.55 -7.26
CA PRO A 22 39.37 30.83 -8.33
C PRO A 22 38.01 30.39 -7.78
N MET A 23 36.93 30.85 -8.41
CA MET A 23 35.58 30.45 -8.06
C MET A 23 35.54 28.91 -8.11
N GLN A 24 35.58 28.30 -6.97
CA GLN A 24 35.64 26.83 -6.83
C GLN A 24 34.49 26.26 -7.61
N ALA A 25 34.77 25.48 -8.65
CA ALA A 25 33.73 24.91 -9.50
C ALA A 25 32.61 24.28 -8.66
N GLN A 26 31.36 24.58 -9.00
CA GLN A 26 30.19 24.06 -8.26
C GLN A 26 29.92 22.63 -8.77
N LEU A 27 30.68 21.65 -8.27
CA LEU A 27 30.59 20.26 -8.74
C LEU A 27 29.18 19.67 -8.55
N TYR A 28 28.42 20.15 -7.54
CA TYR A 28 27.05 19.69 -7.33
C TYR A 28 26.08 20.03 -8.48
N LYS A 29 26.41 20.99 -9.34
CA LYS A 29 25.62 21.35 -10.53
C LYS A 29 26.02 20.56 -11.78
N ASP A 30 27.11 19.81 -11.74
CA ASP A 30 27.58 18.99 -12.84
C ASP A 30 26.87 17.65 -12.86
N SER A 31 25.90 17.48 -13.78
CA SER A 31 25.12 16.25 -13.93
C SER A 31 25.93 15.04 -14.39
N SER A 32 27.17 15.21 -14.84
CA SER A 32 28.07 14.11 -15.18
C SER A 32 28.70 13.44 -13.96
N ARG A 33 28.63 14.07 -12.79
CA ARG A 33 29.13 13.55 -11.52
C ARG A 33 28.12 12.64 -10.83
N THR A 34 28.63 11.75 -9.98
CA THR A 34 27.79 10.87 -9.18
C THR A 34 26.99 11.66 -8.15
N ALA A 35 25.83 11.11 -7.73
CA ALA A 35 25.04 11.74 -6.67
C ALA A 35 25.85 11.92 -5.38
N GLU A 36 26.75 10.99 -5.07
CA GLU A 36 27.63 11.00 -3.91
C GLU A 36 28.65 12.15 -3.97
N GLU A 37 29.31 12.36 -5.12
CA GLU A 37 30.25 13.48 -5.33
C GLU A 37 29.52 14.83 -5.22
N ARG A 38 28.33 14.93 -5.82
CA ARG A 38 27.51 16.15 -5.83
C ARG A 38 27.01 16.48 -4.42
N ALA A 39 26.50 15.50 -3.68
CA ALA A 39 26.04 15.68 -2.30
C ALA A 39 27.20 16.10 -1.39
N ALA A 40 28.37 15.50 -1.52
CA ALA A 40 29.55 15.84 -0.73
C ALA A 40 30.07 17.26 -1.02
N ASP A 41 30.05 17.73 -2.27
CA ASP A 41 30.44 19.10 -2.64
C ASP A 41 29.42 20.10 -2.10
N LEU A 42 28.11 19.82 -2.25
CA LEU A 42 27.05 20.71 -1.79
C LEU A 42 27.07 20.87 -0.27
N LEU A 43 27.17 19.77 0.49
CA LEU A 43 27.19 19.74 1.94
C LEU A 43 28.32 20.62 2.53
N LYS A 44 29.49 20.62 1.91
CA LYS A 44 30.64 21.48 2.32
C LYS A 44 30.39 22.99 2.16
N ARG A 45 29.42 23.34 1.31
CA ARG A 45 29.07 24.75 1.02
C ARG A 45 27.98 25.29 1.93
N MET A 46 27.27 24.42 2.63
CA MET A 46 26.11 24.76 3.45
C MET A 46 26.51 25.31 4.81
N THR A 47 25.81 26.34 5.26
CA THR A 47 25.86 26.83 6.66
C THR A 47 25.06 25.86 7.55
N LEU A 48 25.21 26.00 8.87
CA LEU A 48 24.45 25.17 9.82
C LEU A 48 22.94 25.42 9.69
N GLU A 49 22.53 26.66 9.48
CA GLU A 49 21.14 27.07 9.27
C GLU A 49 20.55 26.43 8.00
N GLU A 50 21.31 26.45 6.88
CA GLU A 50 20.90 25.79 5.64
C GLU A 50 20.81 24.27 5.79
N LYS A 51 21.70 23.64 6.57
CA LYS A 51 21.66 22.21 6.88
C LYS A 51 20.38 21.85 7.64
N ILE A 52 20.04 22.62 8.68
CA ILE A 52 18.80 22.42 9.44
C ILE A 52 17.57 22.62 8.54
N ALA A 53 17.57 23.62 7.66
CA ALA A 53 16.46 23.85 6.73
C ALA A 53 16.24 22.66 5.78
N GLN A 54 17.29 21.93 5.35
CA GLN A 54 17.17 20.77 4.47
C GLN A 54 16.53 19.55 5.14
N ILE A 55 16.55 19.45 6.45
CA ILE A 55 15.97 18.34 7.22
C ILE A 55 14.67 18.75 7.92
N ARG A 56 13.96 19.72 7.35
CA ARG A 56 12.66 20.21 7.84
C ARG A 56 11.64 20.26 6.72
N HIS A 57 10.38 20.16 7.12
CA HIS A 57 9.21 20.23 6.26
C HIS A 57 8.46 21.56 6.46
N ILE A 58 8.11 22.23 5.37
CA ILE A 58 7.24 23.42 5.33
C ILE A 58 5.80 22.94 5.09
N HIS A 59 4.87 23.44 5.88
CA HIS A 59 3.46 23.19 5.61
C HIS A 59 2.86 24.22 4.65
N SER A 60 1.92 23.77 3.85
CA SER A 60 1.19 24.65 2.93
C SER A 60 0.53 25.82 3.65
N TRP A 61 -0.05 25.63 4.85
CA TRP A 61 -0.66 26.70 5.63
C TRP A 61 0.36 27.77 6.11
N ASP A 62 1.65 27.49 6.12
CA ASP A 62 2.69 28.45 6.46
C ASP A 62 2.93 29.45 5.32
N VAL A 63 2.65 29.06 4.09
CA VAL A 63 3.01 29.82 2.89
C VAL A 63 1.84 30.10 1.95
N PHE A 64 0.65 29.55 2.21
CA PHE A 64 -0.55 29.77 1.39
C PHE A 64 -1.60 30.60 2.13
N ASP A 65 -2.39 31.33 1.35
CA ASP A 65 -3.68 31.93 1.73
C ASP A 65 -4.77 31.23 0.89
N GLY A 66 -5.49 30.31 1.52
CA GLY A 66 -6.38 29.39 0.82
C GLY A 66 -5.68 28.60 -0.30
N GLN A 67 -6.11 28.80 -1.54
CA GLN A 67 -5.53 28.12 -2.71
C GLN A 67 -4.40 28.89 -3.38
N ARG A 68 -4.01 30.06 -2.84
CA ARG A 68 -3.03 30.96 -3.47
C ARG A 68 -1.75 31.03 -2.65
N LEU A 69 -0.61 30.86 -3.31
CA LEU A 69 0.71 31.10 -2.71
C LEU A 69 0.88 32.59 -2.34
N ASP A 70 1.09 32.86 -1.06
CA ASP A 70 1.52 34.18 -0.55
C ASP A 70 3.04 34.27 -0.65
N THR A 71 3.51 35.01 -1.66
CA THR A 71 4.95 35.13 -1.93
C THR A 71 5.71 35.96 -0.89
N GLU A 72 5.06 36.92 -0.21
CA GLU A 72 5.70 37.70 0.85
C GLU A 72 5.84 36.85 2.11
N ARG A 73 4.78 36.14 2.50
CA ARG A 73 4.80 35.18 3.60
C ARG A 73 5.83 34.08 3.37
N MET A 74 5.86 33.52 2.15
CA MET A 74 6.86 32.52 1.78
C MET A 74 8.30 33.09 1.93
N ARG A 75 8.58 34.27 1.40
CA ARG A 75 9.91 34.91 1.54
C ARG A 75 10.29 35.16 3.00
N SER A 76 9.34 35.63 3.80
CA SER A 76 9.55 35.86 5.23
C SER A 76 9.83 34.56 5.99
N PHE A 77 9.15 33.45 5.62
CA PHE A 77 9.28 32.17 6.28
C PHE A 77 10.52 31.38 5.85
N VAL A 78 10.79 31.33 4.54
CA VAL A 78 11.90 30.57 3.96
C VAL A 78 13.24 31.33 4.06
N GLY A 79 13.23 32.67 3.95
CA GLY A 79 14.44 33.48 3.91
C GLY A 79 15.33 33.13 2.72
N ASP A 80 16.65 33.11 2.95
CA ASP A 80 17.64 32.74 1.94
C ASP A 80 18.02 31.26 1.96
N CYS A 81 17.34 30.45 2.81
CA CYS A 81 17.58 29.01 2.92
C CYS A 81 16.73 28.21 1.95
N CYS A 82 17.32 27.16 1.36
CA CYS A 82 16.55 26.14 0.64
C CYS A 82 15.98 25.14 1.64
N TRP A 83 14.68 24.89 1.59
CA TRP A 83 14.04 23.90 2.45
C TRP A 83 14.11 22.49 1.90
N GLY A 84 14.01 21.51 2.80
CA GLY A 84 14.01 20.10 2.45
C GLY A 84 12.74 19.68 1.72
N PHE A 85 11.57 19.95 2.32
CA PHE A 85 10.27 19.41 1.96
C PHE A 85 9.18 20.47 2.06
N VAL A 86 8.12 20.32 1.24
CA VAL A 86 6.89 21.12 1.30
C VAL A 86 5.70 20.27 0.89
N ASP A 87 4.59 20.34 1.64
CA ASP A 87 3.34 19.68 1.24
C ASP A 87 2.43 20.59 0.39
N GLY A 88 1.44 19.97 -0.26
CA GLY A 88 0.40 20.64 -1.04
C GLY A 88 -0.97 20.66 -0.36
N PHE A 89 -1.12 20.16 0.85
CA PHE A 89 -2.41 20.07 1.52
C PHE A 89 -2.86 21.43 2.10
N PRO A 90 -4.12 21.89 1.97
CA PRO A 90 -5.28 21.26 1.32
C PRO A 90 -5.59 21.86 -0.08
N LEU A 91 -4.62 21.91 -0.97
CA LEU A 91 -4.78 22.49 -2.30
C LEU A 91 -5.62 21.58 -3.23
N THR A 92 -6.28 22.18 -4.24
CA THR A 92 -6.80 21.42 -5.37
C THR A 92 -5.66 20.98 -6.28
N GLY A 93 -5.85 19.93 -7.10
CA GLY A 93 -4.82 19.47 -8.04
C GLY A 93 -4.36 20.57 -9.00
N GLU A 94 -5.28 21.43 -9.48
CA GLU A 94 -4.95 22.59 -10.32
C GLU A 94 -4.15 23.66 -9.54
N SER A 95 -4.54 23.95 -8.31
CA SER A 95 -3.82 24.88 -7.44
C SER A 95 -2.42 24.37 -7.11
N CYS A 96 -2.29 23.07 -6.85
CA CYS A 96 -1.02 22.40 -6.63
C CYS A 96 -0.11 22.55 -7.86
N HIS A 97 -0.62 22.23 -9.07
CA HIS A 97 0.08 22.42 -10.34
C HIS A 97 0.65 23.84 -10.49
N ASN A 98 -0.18 24.84 -10.22
CA ASN A 98 0.20 26.24 -10.41
C ASN A 98 1.21 26.73 -9.37
N ASN A 99 1.15 26.24 -8.15
CA ASN A 99 1.91 26.81 -7.02
C ASN A 99 3.17 26.02 -6.68
N MET A 100 3.20 24.69 -6.83
CA MET A 100 4.42 23.91 -6.52
C MET A 100 5.59 24.32 -7.42
N ASN A 101 5.34 24.59 -8.71
CA ASN A 101 6.36 25.10 -9.63
C ASN A 101 6.83 26.51 -9.26
N ARG A 102 6.00 27.35 -8.66
CA ARG A 102 6.40 28.69 -8.18
C ARG A 102 7.28 28.61 -6.95
N ILE A 103 6.96 27.70 -6.00
CA ILE A 103 7.82 27.42 -4.84
C ILE A 103 9.18 26.89 -5.31
N GLN A 104 9.14 25.88 -6.21
CA GLN A 104 10.37 25.30 -6.75
C GLN A 104 11.24 26.34 -7.45
N LYS A 105 10.63 27.24 -8.26
CA LYS A 105 11.33 28.35 -8.90
C LYS A 105 12.00 29.27 -7.89
N TYR A 106 11.33 29.59 -6.78
CA TYR A 106 11.93 30.40 -5.72
C TYR A 106 13.14 29.71 -5.09
N MET A 107 13.00 28.42 -4.76
CA MET A 107 14.09 27.61 -4.17
C MET A 107 15.32 27.56 -5.07
N VAL A 108 15.10 27.33 -6.38
CA VAL A 108 16.21 27.18 -7.35
C VAL A 108 16.84 28.51 -7.74
N ASP A 109 16.04 29.55 -7.99
CA ASP A 109 16.52 30.80 -8.61
C ASP A 109 16.81 31.90 -7.59
N SER A 110 16.19 31.87 -6.41
CA SER A 110 16.22 33.00 -5.45
C SER A 110 16.95 32.70 -4.14
N THR A 111 17.41 31.46 -3.92
CA THR A 111 18.21 31.11 -2.75
C THR A 111 19.69 30.91 -3.10
N ARG A 112 20.56 31.03 -2.11
CA ARG A 112 22.02 31.06 -2.31
C ARG A 112 22.58 29.80 -2.99
N LEU A 113 22.05 28.62 -2.68
CA LEU A 113 22.54 27.33 -3.22
C LEU A 113 21.67 26.76 -4.32
N GLY A 114 20.46 27.26 -4.50
CA GLY A 114 19.54 26.79 -5.53
C GLY A 114 19.14 25.33 -5.38
N ILE A 115 18.97 24.84 -4.14
CA ILE A 115 18.60 23.43 -3.87
C ILE A 115 17.10 23.27 -4.08
N PRO A 116 16.65 22.38 -4.99
CA PRO A 116 15.23 22.13 -5.17
C PRO A 116 14.61 21.48 -3.92
N VAL A 117 13.34 21.79 -3.65
CA VAL A 117 12.57 21.21 -2.55
C VAL A 117 11.88 19.91 -2.98
N PHE A 118 11.74 18.92 -2.10
CA PHE A 118 10.80 17.83 -2.32
C PHE A 118 9.36 18.32 -2.10
N THR A 119 8.54 18.20 -3.13
CA THR A 119 7.09 18.43 -3.05
C THR A 119 6.41 17.14 -2.64
N VAL A 120 5.64 17.18 -1.55
CA VAL A 120 5.13 16.00 -0.85
C VAL A 120 3.60 15.98 -0.83
N ALA A 121 2.99 14.81 -0.93
CA ALA A 121 1.56 14.63 -0.72
C ALA A 121 1.25 13.28 -0.07
N GLU A 122 0.12 13.20 0.62
CA GLU A 122 -0.53 11.92 0.91
C GLU A 122 -1.12 11.34 -0.36
N ALA A 123 -0.96 10.03 -0.55
CA ALA A 123 -1.48 9.34 -1.73
C ALA A 123 -1.69 7.84 -1.47
N LEU A 124 -2.36 7.47 -0.36
CA LEU A 124 -2.59 6.08 0.00
C LEU A 124 -3.40 5.32 -1.05
N HIS A 125 -4.46 5.94 -1.57
CA HIS A 125 -5.33 5.33 -2.57
C HIS A 125 -5.82 6.35 -3.63
N GLY A 126 -4.98 7.31 -3.93
CA GLY A 126 -5.19 8.48 -4.80
C GLY A 126 -4.56 9.69 -4.16
N SER A 127 -4.21 10.70 -4.94
CA SER A 127 -3.74 11.97 -4.39
C SER A 127 -4.84 12.63 -3.56
N VAL A 128 -4.46 13.24 -2.43
CA VAL A 128 -5.41 13.95 -1.54
C VAL A 128 -5.81 15.33 -2.05
N HIS A 129 -5.45 15.68 -3.27
CA HIS A 129 -5.84 16.94 -3.89
C HIS A 129 -7.17 16.81 -4.63
N GLU A 130 -8.06 17.79 -4.42
CA GLU A 130 -9.36 17.81 -5.07
C GLU A 130 -9.22 17.71 -6.60
N GLY A 131 -9.98 16.78 -7.20
CA GLY A 131 -9.96 16.51 -8.63
C GLY A 131 -9.16 15.27 -9.05
N SER A 132 -8.43 14.63 -8.12
CA SER A 132 -7.73 13.38 -8.38
C SER A 132 -8.65 12.16 -8.26
N THR A 133 -8.26 11.04 -8.87
CA THR A 133 -9.03 9.77 -8.79
C THR A 133 -8.98 9.21 -7.37
N ILE A 134 -10.13 8.82 -6.84
CA ILE A 134 -10.23 8.12 -5.55
C ILE A 134 -10.38 6.62 -5.83
N PHE A 135 -9.28 5.90 -5.71
CA PHE A 135 -9.23 4.44 -5.85
C PHE A 135 -9.76 3.75 -4.58
N PRO A 136 -10.06 2.43 -4.65
CA PRO A 136 -10.31 1.64 -3.44
C PRO A 136 -9.15 1.71 -2.45
N GLN A 137 -9.48 1.68 -1.15
CA GLN A 137 -8.52 1.65 -0.04
C GLN A 137 -7.58 0.43 -0.10
N ASN A 138 -6.47 0.47 0.62
CA ASN A 138 -5.46 -0.59 0.58
C ASN A 138 -6.01 -1.96 1.01
N ILE A 139 -6.88 -2.01 2.02
CA ILE A 139 -7.52 -3.26 2.43
C ILE A 139 -8.40 -3.85 1.31
N ALA A 140 -9.09 -3.00 0.55
CA ALA A 140 -9.83 -3.40 -0.64
C ALA A 140 -8.89 -3.91 -1.74
N LEU A 141 -7.84 -3.14 -2.05
CA LEU A 141 -6.86 -3.54 -3.06
C LEU A 141 -6.22 -4.90 -2.70
N ALA A 142 -5.82 -5.11 -1.46
CA ALA A 142 -5.22 -6.37 -1.01
C ALA A 142 -6.20 -7.56 -1.11
N SER A 143 -7.50 -7.31 -0.87
CA SER A 143 -8.56 -8.33 -1.02
C SER A 143 -8.70 -8.85 -2.44
N THR A 144 -8.15 -8.15 -3.44
CA THR A 144 -8.09 -8.67 -4.81
C THR A 144 -7.16 -9.88 -4.95
N PHE A 145 -6.20 -10.09 -4.05
CA PHE A 145 -5.12 -11.07 -4.20
C PHE A 145 -4.43 -10.99 -5.58
N ASN A 146 -4.33 -9.77 -6.10
CA ASN A 146 -3.75 -9.45 -7.40
C ASN A 146 -2.78 -8.26 -7.27
N PRO A 147 -1.52 -8.50 -6.86
CA PRO A 147 -0.54 -7.42 -6.65
C PRO A 147 -0.26 -6.58 -7.90
N ASN A 148 -0.50 -7.11 -9.11
CA ASN A 148 -0.38 -6.32 -10.34
C ASN A 148 -1.31 -5.10 -10.36
N LEU A 149 -2.47 -5.18 -9.70
CA LEU A 149 -3.37 -4.03 -9.57
C LEU A 149 -2.75 -2.92 -8.70
N ALA A 150 -1.92 -3.27 -7.71
CA ALA A 150 -1.18 -2.28 -6.92
C ALA A 150 -0.16 -1.53 -7.80
N TYR A 151 0.58 -2.23 -8.65
CA TYR A 151 1.49 -1.62 -9.62
C TYR A 151 0.75 -0.67 -10.56
N ARG A 152 -0.36 -1.10 -11.17
CA ARG A 152 -1.17 -0.31 -12.10
C ARG A 152 -1.81 0.90 -11.43
N ARG A 153 -2.30 0.75 -10.19
CA ARG A 153 -2.82 1.86 -9.38
C ARG A 153 -1.73 2.89 -9.12
N ALA A 154 -0.55 2.46 -8.71
CA ALA A 154 0.59 3.35 -8.46
C ALA A 154 1.02 4.11 -9.73
N GLN A 155 1.01 3.47 -10.91
CA GLN A 155 1.26 4.16 -12.18
C GLN A 155 0.21 5.26 -12.48
N ALA A 156 -1.07 4.96 -12.25
CA ALA A 156 -2.16 5.91 -12.48
C ALA A 156 -2.03 7.12 -11.54
N ILE A 157 -1.82 6.87 -10.23
CA ILE A 157 -1.61 7.92 -9.22
C ILE A 157 -0.35 8.75 -9.55
N ALA A 158 0.76 8.11 -9.95
CA ALA A 158 1.98 8.82 -10.35
C ALA A 158 1.74 9.79 -11.51
N GLY A 159 0.89 9.44 -12.48
CA GLY A 159 0.50 10.34 -13.57
C GLY A 159 -0.21 11.61 -13.07
N GLU A 160 -1.12 11.48 -12.11
CA GLU A 160 -1.82 12.61 -11.50
C GLU A 160 -0.87 13.48 -10.66
N LEU A 161 -0.04 12.85 -9.83
CA LEU A 161 0.97 13.53 -8.99
C LEU A 161 1.98 14.35 -9.81
N HIS A 162 2.38 13.83 -10.97
CA HIS A 162 3.25 14.59 -11.87
C HIS A 162 2.58 15.86 -12.41
N TYR A 163 1.29 15.79 -12.74
CA TYR A 163 0.53 17.00 -13.11
C TYR A 163 0.49 17.99 -11.95
N GLU A 164 0.24 17.52 -10.74
CA GLU A 164 0.21 18.32 -9.51
C GLU A 164 1.56 18.92 -9.12
N GLY A 165 2.65 18.45 -9.71
CA GLY A 165 4.01 18.87 -9.39
C GLY A 165 4.56 18.20 -8.12
N ILE A 166 3.97 17.09 -7.69
CA ILE A 166 4.41 16.30 -6.54
C ILE A 166 5.48 15.29 -6.96
N ARG A 167 6.51 15.13 -6.14
CA ARG A 167 7.67 14.25 -6.41
C ARG A 167 7.88 13.18 -5.36
N GLN A 168 7.22 13.31 -4.22
CA GLN A 168 7.28 12.34 -3.13
C GLN A 168 5.90 12.14 -2.51
N ILE A 169 5.62 10.92 -2.08
CA ILE A 169 4.38 10.57 -1.39
C ILE A 169 4.66 9.95 -0.03
N LEU A 170 3.69 10.10 0.88
CA LEU A 170 3.67 9.49 2.21
C LEU A 170 2.89 8.16 2.17
N ALA A 171 3.31 7.27 1.28
CA ALA A 171 2.70 5.97 1.00
C ALA A 171 3.76 5.01 0.42
N PRO A 172 3.52 3.66 0.48
CA PRO A 172 2.36 2.94 1.04
C PRO A 172 2.40 2.78 2.56
N CYS A 173 1.20 2.58 3.15
CA CYS A 173 1.06 2.10 4.51
C CYS A 173 1.17 0.56 4.50
N ILE A 174 2.27 0.02 5.06
CA ILE A 174 2.58 -1.41 5.07
C ILE A 174 2.60 -2.01 6.47
N ASP A 175 1.86 -1.39 7.38
CA ASP A 175 1.62 -1.91 8.72
C ASP A 175 0.88 -3.25 8.66
N VAL A 176 1.27 -4.19 9.50
CA VAL A 176 0.58 -5.47 9.66
C VAL A 176 -0.41 -5.38 10.80
N VAL A 177 -1.70 -5.57 10.50
CA VAL A 177 -2.79 -5.47 11.49
C VAL A 177 -2.78 -6.69 12.41
N ARG A 178 -2.77 -6.44 13.74
CA ARG A 178 -2.95 -7.49 14.76
C ARG A 178 -4.11 -7.19 15.70
N ASP A 179 -4.47 -5.93 15.87
CA ASP A 179 -5.68 -5.53 16.64
C ASP A 179 -6.65 -4.76 15.73
N ILE A 180 -7.72 -5.41 15.32
CA ILE A 180 -8.72 -4.84 14.39
C ILE A 180 -9.65 -3.80 15.04
N ARG A 181 -9.50 -3.52 16.34
CA ARG A 181 -10.16 -2.38 16.98
C ARG A 181 -9.54 -1.06 16.55
N TRP A 182 -8.28 -1.08 16.12
CA TRP A 182 -7.57 0.08 15.61
C TRP A 182 -8.30 0.71 14.40
N GLY A 183 -8.37 2.05 14.37
CA GLY A 183 -9.09 2.79 13.33
C GLY A 183 -8.48 2.67 11.95
N ARG A 184 -7.14 2.58 11.85
CA ARG A 184 -6.36 2.63 10.60
C ARG A 184 -6.22 1.28 9.88
N VAL A 185 -7.02 0.28 10.22
CA VAL A 185 -7.04 -1.03 9.55
C VAL A 185 -7.21 -0.87 8.04
N GLU A 186 -8.07 0.03 7.60
CA GLU A 186 -8.38 0.28 6.19
C GLU A 186 -7.17 0.71 5.34
N GLU A 187 -6.18 1.37 5.95
CA GLU A 187 -4.99 1.86 5.27
C GLU A 187 -3.98 0.76 4.93
N THR A 188 -4.13 -0.43 5.53
CA THR A 188 -3.17 -1.53 5.47
C THR A 188 -3.56 -2.58 4.44
N PHE A 189 -2.62 -3.49 4.12
CA PHE A 189 -2.92 -4.67 3.29
C PHE A 189 -3.41 -5.86 4.12
N GLY A 190 -3.65 -5.71 5.43
CA GLY A 190 -4.26 -6.71 6.29
C GLY A 190 -3.34 -7.34 7.34
N GLU A 191 -3.71 -8.56 7.81
CA GLU A 191 -3.06 -9.22 8.94
C GLU A 191 -1.85 -10.07 8.57
N ASP A 192 -1.63 -10.37 7.29
CA ASP A 192 -0.55 -11.28 6.87
C ASP A 192 0.69 -10.52 6.39
N PRO A 193 1.88 -10.80 6.97
CA PRO A 193 3.12 -10.12 6.59
C PRO A 193 3.54 -10.36 5.13
N PHE A 194 3.34 -11.59 4.61
CA PHE A 194 3.73 -11.94 3.24
C PHE A 194 2.83 -11.24 2.21
N LEU A 195 1.51 -11.21 2.45
CA LEU A 195 0.57 -10.48 1.59
C LEU A 195 0.90 -8.98 1.57
N ASN A 196 1.16 -8.38 2.75
CA ASN A 196 1.58 -6.98 2.84
C ASN A 196 2.84 -6.73 2.01
N ALA A 197 3.86 -7.57 2.13
CA ALA A 197 5.11 -7.44 1.38
C ALA A 197 4.88 -7.57 -0.13
N ALA A 198 4.02 -8.51 -0.58
CA ALA A 198 3.73 -8.73 -2.00
C ALA A 198 3.08 -7.50 -2.65
N PHE A 199 2.07 -6.91 -2.00
CA PHE A 199 1.41 -5.70 -2.47
C PHE A 199 2.31 -4.48 -2.39
N ALA A 200 3.04 -4.31 -1.28
CA ALA A 200 3.97 -3.21 -1.08
C ALA A 200 5.08 -3.18 -2.15
N CYS A 201 5.67 -4.32 -2.49
CA CYS A 201 6.71 -4.40 -3.52
C CYS A 201 6.19 -3.95 -4.89
N GLU A 202 4.99 -4.36 -5.29
CA GLU A 202 4.41 -3.97 -6.57
C GLU A 202 3.99 -2.50 -6.60
N GLU A 203 3.39 -2.00 -5.52
CA GLU A 203 3.01 -0.59 -5.42
C GLU A 203 4.24 0.34 -5.45
N VAL A 204 5.25 0.03 -4.64
CA VAL A 204 6.52 0.78 -4.62
C VAL A 204 7.20 0.76 -5.98
N ARG A 205 7.24 -0.40 -6.66
CA ARG A 205 7.77 -0.51 -8.01
C ARG A 205 7.01 0.40 -8.99
N GLY A 206 5.67 0.40 -8.91
CA GLY A 206 4.84 1.25 -9.75
C GLY A 206 5.16 2.73 -9.61
N TYR A 207 5.41 3.22 -8.40
CA TYR A 207 5.84 4.61 -8.16
C TYR A 207 7.26 4.87 -8.65
N LEU A 208 8.22 4.00 -8.31
CA LEU A 208 9.62 4.17 -8.70
C LEU A 208 9.82 4.15 -10.22
N ASP A 209 9.15 3.23 -10.93
CA ASP A 209 9.22 3.13 -12.40
C ASP A 209 8.61 4.37 -13.09
N ASN A 210 7.79 5.14 -12.38
CA ASN A 210 7.19 6.38 -12.86
C ASN A 210 7.79 7.64 -12.23
N GLY A 211 8.94 7.57 -11.55
CA GLY A 211 9.71 8.73 -11.08
C GLY A 211 9.10 9.46 -9.88
N ILE A 212 8.22 8.81 -9.12
CA ILE A 212 7.72 9.27 -7.82
C ILE A 212 8.48 8.55 -6.70
N SER A 213 8.90 9.27 -5.67
CA SER A 213 9.58 8.71 -4.50
C SER A 213 8.54 8.25 -3.47
N PRO A 214 8.36 6.94 -3.22
CA PRO A 214 7.50 6.45 -2.15
C PRO A 214 8.20 6.53 -0.80
N MET A 215 7.41 6.61 0.28
CA MET A 215 7.86 6.56 1.66
C MET A 215 7.12 5.45 2.39
N LEU A 216 7.86 4.43 2.83
CA LEU A 216 7.26 3.30 3.56
C LEU A 216 6.83 3.74 4.96
N LYS A 217 5.58 3.50 5.34
CA LYS A 217 5.05 3.86 6.65
C LYS A 217 4.24 2.74 7.30
N HIS A 218 4.23 2.62 8.63
CA HIS A 218 5.00 3.35 9.64
C HIS A 218 6.00 2.40 10.31
N PHE A 219 7.28 2.71 10.26
CA PHE A 219 8.34 1.79 10.65
C PHE A 219 8.39 1.58 12.17
N GLY A 220 7.89 0.42 12.63
CA GLY A 220 7.98 0.00 14.02
C GLY A 220 6.67 -0.52 14.65
N ALA A 221 6.05 -1.56 14.14
CA ALA A 221 4.94 -2.28 14.78
C ALA A 221 3.68 -1.44 15.09
N HIS A 222 3.31 -0.50 14.22
CA HIS A 222 2.16 0.40 14.45
C HIS A 222 0.80 -0.32 14.46
N GLY A 223 0.63 -1.42 13.72
CA GLY A 223 -0.64 -2.13 13.53
C GLY A 223 -1.11 -3.02 14.70
N ASN A 224 -0.45 -2.95 15.87
CA ASN A 224 -0.81 -3.70 17.09
C ASN A 224 -0.79 -2.82 18.34
N PRO A 225 -1.46 -1.65 18.35
CA PRO A 225 -1.44 -0.80 19.51
C PRO A 225 -2.21 -1.42 20.68
N MET A 226 -1.72 -1.27 21.90
CA MET A 226 -2.38 -1.80 23.10
C MET A 226 -3.83 -1.34 23.20
N GLY A 227 -4.74 -2.29 23.37
CA GLY A 227 -6.17 -2.03 23.45
C GLY A 227 -6.81 -1.59 22.14
N GLY A 228 -6.11 -1.64 21.02
CA GLY A 228 -6.53 -1.13 19.72
C GLY A 228 -6.54 0.40 19.64
N LEU A 229 -5.95 1.09 20.65
CA LEU A 229 -5.96 2.56 20.73
C LEU A 229 -4.82 3.15 19.91
N ASN A 230 -5.13 4.03 18.98
CA ASN A 230 -4.13 4.70 18.15
C ASN A 230 -3.02 5.34 18.99
N LEU A 231 -1.77 5.30 18.53
CA LEU A 231 -0.55 5.77 19.18
C LEU A 231 -0.12 5.00 20.45
N ALA A 232 -0.88 4.01 20.91
CA ALA A 232 -0.52 3.23 22.09
C ALA A 232 0.73 2.39 21.85
N SER A 233 1.45 2.08 22.95
CA SER A 233 2.65 1.23 22.89
C SER A 233 2.34 -0.17 22.38
N VAL A 234 3.30 -0.78 21.69
CA VAL A 234 3.29 -2.19 21.31
C VAL A 234 4.32 -2.95 22.17
N ASN A 235 3.89 -4.06 22.77
CA ASN A 235 4.73 -4.93 23.53
C ASN A 235 4.76 -6.32 22.88
N CYS A 236 5.89 -6.64 22.27
CA CYS A 236 6.11 -7.94 21.63
C CYS A 236 7.60 -8.31 21.71
N GLY A 237 7.89 -9.60 21.59
CA GLY A 237 9.27 -10.09 21.52
C GLY A 237 9.99 -9.66 20.25
N VAL A 238 11.33 -9.80 20.25
CA VAL A 238 12.17 -9.46 19.08
C VAL A 238 11.77 -10.31 17.86
N GLY A 239 11.53 -11.61 18.03
CA GLY A 239 11.08 -12.50 16.96
C GLY A 239 9.81 -12.00 16.28
N GLU A 240 8.75 -11.71 17.06
CA GLU A 240 7.50 -11.18 16.51
C GLU A 240 7.67 -9.82 15.83
N LEU A 241 8.50 -8.93 16.41
CA LEU A 241 8.81 -7.66 15.81
C LEU A 241 9.35 -7.83 14.38
N HIS A 242 10.35 -8.70 14.20
CA HIS A 242 11.04 -8.91 12.93
C HIS A 242 10.24 -9.74 11.92
N ASP A 243 9.57 -10.81 12.40
CA ASP A 243 8.91 -11.78 11.53
C ASP A 243 7.51 -11.33 11.10
N VAL A 244 6.90 -10.40 11.85
CA VAL A 244 5.56 -9.89 11.56
C VAL A 244 5.62 -8.43 11.09
N TYR A 245 5.98 -7.50 11.99
CA TYR A 245 5.80 -6.06 11.73
C TYR A 245 6.88 -5.49 10.82
N LEU A 246 8.11 -5.92 10.95
CA LEU A 246 9.23 -5.43 10.14
C LEU A 246 9.44 -6.23 8.85
N TYR A 247 8.79 -7.39 8.70
CA TYR A 247 8.93 -8.25 7.52
C TYR A 247 8.60 -7.52 6.19
N PRO A 248 7.45 -6.81 6.04
CA PRO A 248 7.16 -6.10 4.80
C PRO A 248 8.19 -5.01 4.48
N PHE A 249 8.63 -4.26 5.48
CA PHE A 249 9.67 -3.22 5.31
C PHE A 249 10.98 -3.83 4.83
N ARG A 250 11.42 -4.91 5.49
CA ARG A 250 12.63 -5.64 5.09
C ARG A 250 12.56 -6.09 3.63
N LYS A 251 11.45 -6.73 3.24
CA LYS A 251 11.28 -7.22 1.85
C LYS A 251 11.37 -6.09 0.83
N VAL A 252 10.70 -4.98 1.05
CA VAL A 252 10.75 -3.83 0.13
C VAL A 252 12.16 -3.21 0.10
N ILE A 253 12.75 -2.92 1.26
CA ILE A 253 14.05 -2.23 1.37
C ILE A 253 15.19 -3.06 0.76
N THR A 254 15.15 -4.39 0.93
CA THR A 254 16.19 -5.28 0.39
C THR A 254 15.98 -5.64 -1.09
N THR A 255 14.81 -5.34 -1.67
CA THR A 255 14.51 -5.64 -3.09
C THR A 255 14.43 -4.43 -3.99
N LEU A 256 14.10 -3.25 -3.46
CA LEU A 256 13.84 -2.04 -4.24
C LEU A 256 14.65 -0.85 -3.71
N PRO A 257 15.07 0.10 -4.58
CA PRO A 257 15.92 1.22 -4.20
C PRO A 257 15.12 2.37 -3.54
N VAL A 258 14.39 2.06 -2.47
CA VAL A 258 13.59 3.02 -1.71
C VAL A 258 14.51 4.04 -1.03
N GLN A 259 14.11 5.32 -1.05
CA GLN A 259 14.89 6.42 -0.48
C GLN A 259 14.33 6.96 0.84
N ALA A 260 13.10 6.59 1.22
CA ALA A 260 12.44 7.16 2.38
C ALA A 260 11.67 6.11 3.20
N VAL A 261 11.77 6.24 4.52
CA VAL A 261 11.01 5.48 5.52
C VAL A 261 10.47 6.45 6.55
N MET A 262 9.19 6.35 6.92
CA MET A 262 8.60 7.15 7.98
C MET A 262 8.64 6.38 9.30
N SER A 263 9.13 7.02 10.37
CA SER A 263 8.99 6.49 11.74
C SER A 263 7.52 6.54 12.17
N THR A 264 7.18 5.88 13.28
CA THR A 264 5.81 5.87 13.80
C THR A 264 5.69 6.63 15.12
N TYR A 265 4.50 7.05 15.46
CA TYR A 265 4.17 7.74 16.71
C TYR A 265 4.37 6.89 17.98
N ASN A 266 4.05 5.60 17.91
CA ASN A 266 4.00 4.71 19.06
C ASN A 266 5.40 4.35 19.60
N SER A 267 5.41 3.62 20.71
CA SER A 267 6.61 3.01 21.28
C SER A 267 6.57 1.50 21.14
N TRP A 268 7.74 0.88 20.99
CA TRP A 268 7.93 -0.56 21.13
C TRP A 268 8.64 -0.84 22.44
N ASN A 269 8.04 -1.71 23.26
CA ASN A 269 8.57 -2.05 24.57
C ASN A 269 8.99 -0.82 25.40
N ARG A 270 8.13 0.23 25.39
CA ARG A 270 8.28 1.49 26.13
C ARG A 270 9.32 2.48 25.54
N VAL A 271 10.05 2.11 24.48
CA VAL A 271 10.97 3.01 23.78
C VAL A 271 10.23 3.66 22.61
N PRO A 272 10.09 4.99 22.55
CA PRO A 272 9.47 5.66 21.40
C PRO A 272 10.21 5.33 20.11
N ASN A 273 9.47 4.93 19.07
CA ASN A 273 10.09 4.50 17.82
C ASN A 273 10.86 5.63 17.14
N SER A 274 10.39 6.89 17.28
CA SER A 274 11.07 8.09 16.75
C SER A 274 12.40 8.42 17.43
N SER A 275 12.72 7.80 18.58
CA SER A 275 14.01 7.91 19.26
C SER A 275 14.70 6.56 19.49
N SER A 276 14.24 5.50 18.82
CA SER A 276 14.78 4.14 18.94
C SER A 276 16.02 3.95 18.08
N ARG A 277 17.21 4.02 18.67
CA ARG A 277 18.44 3.67 17.95
C ARG A 277 18.39 2.24 17.40
N TYR A 278 17.84 1.30 18.17
CA TYR A 278 17.70 -0.09 17.74
C TYR A 278 16.95 -0.19 16.39
N LEU A 279 15.79 0.46 16.25
CA LEU A 279 15.03 0.41 15.02
C LEU A 279 15.69 1.20 13.89
N LEU A 280 16.01 2.49 14.14
CA LEU A 280 16.36 3.45 13.10
C LEU A 280 17.83 3.33 12.64
N THR A 281 18.72 2.81 13.50
CA THR A 281 20.13 2.64 13.19
C THR A 281 20.50 1.16 13.11
N ASP A 282 20.41 0.43 14.24
CA ASP A 282 20.99 -0.92 14.33
C ASP A 282 20.28 -1.91 13.38
N VAL A 283 18.93 -1.85 13.27
CA VAL A 283 18.16 -2.69 12.34
C VAL A 283 18.13 -2.12 10.93
N LEU A 284 17.61 -0.90 10.78
CA LEU A 284 17.33 -0.34 9.46
C LEU A 284 18.61 -0.07 8.65
N ARG A 285 19.65 0.52 9.28
CA ARG A 285 20.86 0.94 8.59
C ARG A 285 21.97 -0.08 8.65
N ASP A 286 22.30 -0.56 9.87
CA ASP A 286 23.47 -1.42 10.05
C ASP A 286 23.16 -2.85 9.60
N LYS A 287 21.98 -3.40 9.95
CA LYS A 287 21.60 -4.77 9.59
C LYS A 287 21.04 -4.90 8.17
N TRP A 288 20.16 -3.98 7.73
CA TRP A 288 19.54 -4.04 6.40
C TRP A 288 20.24 -3.17 5.35
N GLY A 289 21.19 -2.35 5.76
CA GLY A 289 21.98 -1.52 4.84
C GLY A 289 21.20 -0.37 4.18
N PHE A 290 20.07 0.09 4.74
CA PHE A 290 19.29 1.18 4.18
C PHE A 290 20.12 2.47 4.03
N LYS A 291 20.13 3.05 2.84
CA LYS A 291 20.94 4.23 2.48
C LYS A 291 20.13 5.52 2.34
N GLY A 292 18.81 5.43 2.44
CA GLY A 292 17.91 6.57 2.37
C GLY A 292 17.79 7.30 3.71
N TYR A 293 16.83 8.21 3.80
CA TYR A 293 16.56 8.98 5.01
C TYR A 293 15.32 8.47 5.75
N VAL A 294 15.30 8.71 7.07
CA VAL A 294 14.15 8.49 7.93
C VAL A 294 13.45 9.82 8.17
N TYR A 295 12.16 9.82 7.93
CA TYR A 295 11.26 10.95 8.09
C TYR A 295 10.40 10.74 9.34
N SER A 296 10.15 11.76 10.15
CA SER A 296 9.24 11.63 11.28
C SER A 296 7.79 11.56 10.80
N ASP A 297 6.94 10.84 11.51
CA ASP A 297 5.51 11.08 11.40
C ASP A 297 5.16 12.48 11.93
N TRP A 298 3.93 12.95 11.68
CA TRP A 298 3.48 14.33 11.89
C TRP A 298 3.54 14.74 13.36
N GLY A 299 4.52 15.57 13.72
CA GLY A 299 4.74 15.99 15.11
C GLY A 299 5.38 14.92 16.01
N ALA A 300 5.82 13.78 15.49
CA ALA A 300 6.31 12.67 16.30
C ALA A 300 7.57 12.99 17.12
N ILE A 301 8.42 13.95 16.68
CA ILE A 301 9.57 14.40 17.47
C ILE A 301 9.10 15.23 18.67
N ASP A 302 8.16 16.15 18.47
CA ASP A 302 7.59 16.93 19.57
C ASP A 302 6.87 16.06 20.60
N MET A 303 6.28 14.94 20.14
CA MET A 303 5.62 13.97 21.01
C MET A 303 6.56 13.29 22.01
N LEU A 304 7.87 13.23 21.77
CA LEU A 304 8.84 12.75 22.77
C LEU A 304 8.79 13.62 24.04
N TYR A 305 8.51 14.92 23.87
CA TYR A 305 8.36 15.89 24.96
C TYR A 305 6.91 16.00 25.43
N THR A 306 5.95 16.15 24.51
CA THR A 306 4.56 16.49 24.85
C THR A 306 3.70 15.28 25.19
N PHE A 307 3.99 14.10 24.65
CA PHE A 307 3.16 12.90 24.78
C PHE A 307 3.85 11.77 25.54
N GLN A 308 4.97 11.20 25.02
CA GLN A 308 5.67 10.08 25.66
C GLN A 308 6.46 10.52 26.89
N ARG A 309 6.80 11.80 27.03
CA ARG A 309 7.53 12.36 28.19
C ARG A 309 8.91 11.73 28.42
N THR A 310 9.57 11.31 27.33
CA THR A 310 10.96 10.80 27.36
C THR A 310 12.01 11.90 27.22
N ALA A 311 11.59 13.07 26.75
CA ALA A 311 12.39 14.28 26.72
C ALA A 311 11.77 15.35 27.65
N SER A 312 12.59 16.21 28.24
CA SER A 312 12.15 17.31 29.11
C SER A 312 11.93 18.64 28.35
N SER A 313 12.33 18.69 27.09
CA SER A 313 12.19 19.86 26.22
C SER A 313 12.26 19.48 24.74
N GLN A 314 11.83 20.39 23.86
CA GLN A 314 12.00 20.23 22.40
C GLN A 314 13.48 20.07 22.01
N ALA A 315 14.39 20.74 22.69
CA ALA A 315 15.83 20.65 22.46
C ALA A 315 16.36 19.24 22.75
N GLU A 316 15.92 18.62 23.85
CA GLU A 316 16.26 17.24 24.19
C GLU A 316 15.60 16.26 23.25
N ALA A 317 14.34 16.47 22.84
CA ALA A 317 13.64 15.66 21.85
C ALA A 317 14.40 15.64 20.51
N ALA A 318 14.89 16.81 20.05
CA ALA A 318 15.71 16.92 18.84
C ALA A 318 17.00 16.08 18.93
N VAL A 319 17.70 16.19 20.08
CA VAL A 319 18.93 15.41 20.33
C VAL A 319 18.65 13.91 20.33
N GLN A 320 17.59 13.46 21.01
CA GLN A 320 17.21 12.04 21.07
C GLN A 320 16.88 11.51 19.67
N ALA A 321 16.02 12.20 18.92
CA ALA A 321 15.56 11.77 17.59
C ALA A 321 16.72 11.69 16.58
N LEU A 322 17.49 12.76 16.42
CA LEU A 322 18.59 12.80 15.45
C LEU A 322 19.72 11.81 15.81
N SER A 323 20.02 11.64 17.11
CA SER A 323 21.01 10.66 17.58
C SER A 323 20.58 9.22 17.34
N ALA A 324 19.28 8.94 17.32
CA ALA A 324 18.73 7.63 17.00
C ALA A 324 18.76 7.32 15.49
N GLY A 325 18.93 8.31 14.61
CA GLY A 325 18.97 8.16 13.16
C GLY A 325 17.71 8.65 12.44
N LEU A 326 16.85 9.43 13.09
CA LEU A 326 15.71 10.11 12.47
C LEU A 326 16.22 11.39 11.79
N ASP A 327 16.17 11.44 10.46
CA ASP A 327 16.84 12.48 9.69
C ASP A 327 15.98 13.73 9.49
N VAL A 328 14.67 13.59 9.25
CA VAL A 328 13.81 14.70 8.83
C VAL A 328 12.69 14.93 9.84
N GLU A 329 12.51 16.18 10.21
CA GLU A 329 11.44 16.65 11.09
C GLU A 329 10.23 17.10 10.29
N ALA A 330 9.05 16.53 10.58
CA ALA A 330 7.77 16.96 10.05
C ALA A 330 6.85 17.47 11.17
N SER A 331 6.26 18.66 10.98
CA SER A 331 5.27 19.24 11.88
C SER A 331 5.74 19.43 13.34
N SER A 332 7.01 19.73 13.54
CA SER A 332 7.63 20.03 14.83
C SER A 332 8.57 21.23 14.72
N GLU A 333 8.97 21.82 15.86
CA GLU A 333 9.95 22.92 15.96
C GLU A 333 11.14 22.52 16.84
N CYS A 334 11.53 21.24 16.81
CA CYS A 334 12.61 20.70 17.63
C CYS A 334 13.97 20.89 16.96
N TYR A 335 14.14 20.56 15.68
CA TYR A 335 15.44 20.61 14.99
C TYR A 335 16.06 22.02 14.91
N PRO A 336 15.34 23.14 14.81
CA PRO A 336 15.92 24.48 14.95
C PRO A 336 16.70 24.71 16.26
N LYS A 337 16.34 24.02 17.35
CA LYS A 337 17.03 24.12 18.64
C LYS A 337 18.46 23.56 18.58
N LEU A 338 18.74 22.63 17.66
CA LEU A 338 20.07 22.05 17.46
C LEU A 338 21.11 23.09 17.09
N ILE A 339 20.73 24.20 16.41
CA ILE A 339 21.64 25.27 16.04
C ILE A 339 22.36 25.85 17.29
N GLY A 340 21.60 26.13 18.34
CA GLY A 340 22.15 26.64 19.61
C GLY A 340 23.05 25.61 20.30
N ILE A 341 22.57 24.34 20.35
CA ILE A 341 23.26 23.23 21.04
C ILE A 341 24.62 22.94 20.37
N VAL A 342 24.67 22.98 19.01
CA VAL A 342 25.91 22.80 18.23
C VAL A 342 26.87 23.97 18.48
N LYS A 343 26.39 25.24 18.48
CA LYS A 343 27.21 26.43 18.77
C LYS A 343 27.80 26.41 20.18
N GLU A 344 27.14 25.76 21.12
CA GLU A 344 27.64 25.53 22.49
C GLU A 344 28.59 24.32 22.59
N GLY A 345 28.84 23.58 21.51
CA GLY A 345 29.72 22.42 21.51
C GLY A 345 29.11 21.18 22.20
N LYS A 346 27.78 21.14 22.42
CA LYS A 346 27.08 20.09 23.15
C LYS A 346 26.46 19.00 22.25
N PHE A 347 26.56 19.16 20.92
CA PHE A 347 26.06 18.20 19.97
C PHE A 347 27.01 18.04 18.78
N ASP A 348 27.16 16.81 18.28
CA ASP A 348 28.04 16.49 17.17
C ASP A 348 27.41 16.88 15.83
N VAL A 349 27.94 17.92 15.19
CA VAL A 349 27.46 18.42 13.89
C VAL A 349 27.49 17.34 12.78
N ARG A 350 28.36 16.31 12.91
CA ARG A 350 28.45 15.22 11.92
C ARG A 350 27.14 14.45 11.79
N LEU A 351 26.34 14.35 12.84
CA LEU A 351 25.01 13.72 12.78
C LEU A 351 24.04 14.54 11.90
N ILE A 352 24.11 15.87 11.98
CA ILE A 352 23.35 16.76 11.07
C ILE A 352 23.85 16.59 9.64
N ASP A 353 25.17 16.55 9.45
CA ASP A 353 25.79 16.38 8.12
C ASP A 353 25.35 15.06 7.45
N GLU A 354 25.28 13.97 8.21
CA GLU A 354 24.80 12.68 7.72
C GLU A 354 23.32 12.71 7.35
N ALA A 355 22.45 13.31 8.15
CA ALA A 355 21.05 13.47 7.83
C ALA A 355 20.83 14.27 6.54
N VAL A 356 21.50 15.43 6.44
CA VAL A 356 21.46 16.28 5.24
C VAL A 356 22.01 15.56 4.03
N ARG A 357 23.14 14.83 4.15
CA ARG A 357 23.71 14.04 3.06
C ARG A 357 22.72 13.03 2.50
N ARG A 358 21.94 12.32 3.35
CA ARG A 358 20.93 11.36 2.91
C ARG A 358 19.79 12.04 2.13
N VAL A 359 19.31 13.18 2.62
CA VAL A 359 18.28 13.97 1.92
C VAL A 359 18.81 14.49 0.56
N LEU A 360 20.02 15.01 0.51
CA LEU A 360 20.63 15.48 -0.74
C LEU A 360 20.81 14.33 -1.75
N LEU A 361 21.28 13.17 -1.30
CA LEU A 361 21.40 11.98 -2.14
C LEU A 361 20.03 11.58 -2.74
N ALA A 362 18.98 11.58 -1.93
CA ALA A 362 17.64 11.28 -2.41
C ALA A 362 17.18 12.30 -3.47
N LYS A 363 17.42 13.59 -3.28
CA LYS A 363 17.11 14.64 -4.26
C LYS A 363 17.87 14.47 -5.58
N PHE A 364 19.16 14.14 -5.54
CA PHE A 364 19.96 13.87 -6.74
C PHE A 364 19.47 12.62 -7.47
N ARG A 365 19.19 11.52 -6.74
CA ARG A 365 18.70 10.26 -7.32
C ARG A 365 17.28 10.37 -7.89
N ALA A 366 16.44 11.23 -7.31
CA ALA A 366 15.12 11.56 -7.84
C ALA A 366 15.17 12.48 -9.07
N GLY A 367 16.36 12.96 -9.48
CA GLY A 367 16.53 13.86 -10.64
C GLY A 367 15.99 15.27 -10.42
N LEU A 368 15.78 15.70 -9.16
CA LEU A 368 15.22 17.03 -8.87
C LEU A 368 16.10 18.18 -9.32
N PHE A 369 17.41 18.00 -9.36
CA PHE A 369 18.33 19.02 -9.83
C PHE A 369 18.33 19.19 -11.35
N GLU A 370 18.00 18.12 -12.10
CA GLU A 370 17.92 18.10 -13.55
C GLU A 370 16.54 18.54 -14.05
N ASP A 371 15.49 18.13 -13.36
CA ASP A 371 14.10 18.49 -13.69
C ASP A 371 13.30 18.85 -12.43
N PRO A 372 13.53 20.05 -11.86
CA PRO A 372 12.80 20.47 -10.65
C PRO A 372 11.32 20.76 -10.91
N TYR A 373 10.93 21.04 -12.14
CA TYR A 373 9.59 21.54 -12.49
C TYR A 373 8.63 20.48 -13.06
N GLY A 374 9.08 19.25 -13.26
CA GLY A 374 8.24 18.18 -13.78
C GLY A 374 7.60 18.49 -15.13
N LYS A 375 8.32 19.13 -16.07
CA LYS A 375 7.81 19.62 -17.35
C LYS A 375 7.13 18.59 -18.24
N ARG A 376 7.32 17.30 -17.94
CA ARG A 376 6.89 16.17 -18.76
C ARG A 376 5.37 15.93 -18.73
N TYR A 377 4.65 16.48 -17.74
CA TYR A 377 3.28 16.09 -17.41
C TYR A 377 2.33 17.27 -17.24
N ALA A 378 2.38 18.22 -18.17
CA ALA A 378 1.65 19.49 -18.05
C ALA A 378 0.14 19.43 -18.40
N SER A 379 -0.49 18.25 -18.51
CA SER A 379 -1.87 18.12 -18.96
C SER A 379 -2.82 17.71 -17.83
N SER A 380 -3.85 18.51 -17.58
CA SER A 380 -4.96 18.18 -16.68
C SER A 380 -5.77 16.94 -17.10
N ALA A 381 -5.60 16.47 -18.34
CA ALA A 381 -6.20 15.21 -18.80
C ALA A 381 -5.71 13.96 -18.02
N GLN A 382 -4.68 14.10 -17.21
CA GLN A 382 -4.25 13.04 -16.27
C GLN A 382 -5.23 12.87 -15.11
N LEU A 383 -5.81 13.98 -14.61
CA LEU A 383 -6.73 13.94 -13.47
C LEU A 383 -8.04 13.23 -13.83
N ARG A 384 -8.42 12.25 -13.00
CA ARG A 384 -9.66 11.47 -13.15
C ARG A 384 -9.95 11.02 -14.58
N SER A 385 -8.91 10.56 -15.28
CA SER A 385 -9.06 10.09 -16.66
C SER A 385 -10.03 8.90 -16.71
N VAL A 386 -10.64 8.69 -17.89
CA VAL A 386 -11.52 7.52 -18.12
C VAL A 386 -10.77 6.20 -17.82
N ALA A 387 -9.48 6.15 -18.13
CA ALA A 387 -8.64 4.99 -17.83
C ALA A 387 -8.49 4.77 -16.32
N ASN A 388 -8.26 5.84 -15.54
CA ASN A 388 -8.16 5.76 -14.08
C ASN A 388 -9.49 5.33 -13.45
N ALA A 389 -10.61 5.90 -13.89
CA ALA A 389 -11.95 5.51 -13.44
C ALA A 389 -12.26 4.03 -13.76
N SER A 390 -11.84 3.54 -14.93
CA SER A 390 -11.98 2.12 -15.30
C SER A 390 -11.13 1.22 -14.43
N LEU A 391 -9.90 1.62 -14.10
CA LEU A 391 -9.02 0.88 -13.19
C LEU A 391 -9.58 0.88 -11.76
N ALA A 392 -10.10 2.02 -11.28
CA ALA A 392 -10.74 2.11 -9.97
C ALA A 392 -11.93 1.14 -9.88
N ARG A 393 -12.73 1.02 -10.95
CA ARG A 393 -13.82 0.06 -11.03
C ARG A 393 -13.33 -1.39 -11.05
N GLU A 394 -12.32 -1.71 -11.84
CA GLU A 394 -11.71 -3.06 -11.88
C GLU A 394 -11.23 -3.51 -10.50
N ILE A 395 -10.55 -2.62 -9.76
CA ILE A 395 -10.09 -2.90 -8.40
C ILE A 395 -11.30 -3.09 -7.46
N ALA A 396 -12.31 -2.24 -7.54
CA ALA A 396 -13.52 -2.32 -6.72
C ALA A 396 -14.30 -3.64 -6.97
N GLU A 397 -14.41 -4.06 -8.23
CA GLU A 397 -15.05 -5.33 -8.62
C GLU A 397 -14.27 -6.54 -8.12
N GLU A 398 -12.92 -6.54 -8.23
CA GLU A 398 -12.08 -7.65 -7.77
C GLU A 398 -11.93 -7.72 -6.25
N SER A 399 -12.18 -6.62 -5.52
CA SER A 399 -11.99 -6.53 -4.07
C SER A 399 -13.19 -7.02 -3.25
N ALA A 400 -14.38 -7.07 -3.83
CA ALA A 400 -15.59 -7.47 -3.11
C ALA A 400 -15.53 -8.96 -2.72
N VAL A 401 -15.76 -9.25 -1.44
CA VAL A 401 -15.66 -10.59 -0.88
C VAL A 401 -17.03 -11.16 -0.59
N LEU A 402 -17.43 -12.19 -1.29
CA LEU A 402 -18.66 -12.96 -0.99
C LEU A 402 -18.37 -13.89 0.20
N LEU A 403 -18.93 -13.57 1.37
CA LEU A 403 -18.73 -14.37 2.60
C LEU A 403 -19.72 -15.52 2.75
N LYS A 404 -20.92 -15.34 2.24
CA LYS A 404 -22.02 -16.30 2.39
C LYS A 404 -23.01 -16.16 1.22
N ASN A 405 -23.55 -17.29 0.72
CA ASN A 405 -24.55 -17.31 -0.36
C ASN A 405 -25.42 -18.55 -0.28
N ASP A 406 -26.33 -18.60 0.70
CA ASP A 406 -27.24 -19.74 0.90
C ASP A 406 -28.22 -19.86 -0.28
N ASN A 407 -28.47 -21.08 -0.69
CA ASN A 407 -29.41 -21.42 -1.78
C ASN A 407 -29.10 -20.67 -3.10
N HIS A 408 -27.87 -20.23 -3.31
CA HIS A 408 -27.48 -19.45 -4.49
C HIS A 408 -28.39 -18.22 -4.73
N LEU A 409 -28.71 -17.47 -3.63
CA LEU A 409 -29.53 -16.26 -3.72
C LEU A 409 -28.88 -15.23 -4.67
N LEU A 410 -27.57 -15.11 -4.64
CA LEU A 410 -26.80 -14.30 -5.57
C LEU A 410 -26.23 -15.18 -6.69
N PRO A 411 -26.12 -14.67 -7.93
CA PRO A 411 -26.54 -13.34 -8.37
C PRO A 411 -28.05 -13.20 -8.51
N LEU A 412 -28.57 -11.99 -8.26
CA LEU A 412 -29.99 -11.66 -8.44
C LEU A 412 -30.31 -11.56 -9.93
N ASN A 413 -31.31 -12.30 -10.39
CA ASN A 413 -31.75 -12.28 -11.80
C ASN A 413 -32.81 -11.20 -12.02
N LEU A 414 -32.41 -10.05 -12.60
CA LEU A 414 -33.29 -8.92 -12.86
C LEU A 414 -34.50 -9.28 -13.75
N SER A 415 -34.42 -10.29 -14.59
CA SER A 415 -35.57 -10.72 -15.42
C SER A 415 -36.67 -11.47 -14.66
N GLN A 416 -36.35 -11.91 -13.42
CA GLN A 416 -37.28 -12.67 -12.56
C GLN A 416 -37.79 -11.80 -11.38
N LEU A 417 -37.26 -10.59 -11.22
CA LEU A 417 -37.62 -9.69 -10.14
C LEU A 417 -38.61 -8.61 -10.61
N GLY A 418 -39.66 -8.38 -9.84
CA GLY A 418 -40.57 -7.25 -10.03
C GLY A 418 -40.11 -6.02 -9.24
N SER A 419 -39.42 -6.24 -8.11
CA SER A 419 -38.96 -5.16 -7.23
C SER A 419 -37.85 -5.58 -6.29
N VAL A 420 -36.99 -4.58 -5.92
CA VAL A 420 -35.96 -4.72 -4.90
C VAL A 420 -36.07 -3.62 -3.86
N ALA A 421 -35.86 -3.93 -2.59
CA ALA A 421 -35.68 -2.94 -1.54
C ALA A 421 -34.19 -2.68 -1.35
N VAL A 422 -33.76 -1.41 -1.43
CA VAL A 422 -32.40 -0.95 -1.16
C VAL A 422 -32.45 -0.18 0.15
N ILE A 423 -31.83 -0.71 1.18
CA ILE A 423 -32.02 -0.30 2.56
C ILE A 423 -30.66 -0.02 3.22
N GLY A 424 -30.63 0.88 4.18
CA GLY A 424 -29.49 1.07 5.06
C GLY A 424 -28.77 2.41 4.93
N PRO A 425 -27.97 2.76 5.93
CA PRO A 425 -27.27 4.06 6.00
C PRO A 425 -26.21 4.24 4.91
N ASN A 426 -25.60 3.18 4.43
CA ASN A 426 -24.60 3.20 3.34
C ASN A 426 -25.20 2.95 1.95
N ALA A 427 -26.53 2.78 1.83
CA ALA A 427 -27.17 2.51 0.53
C ALA A 427 -27.05 3.69 -0.46
N ASP A 428 -27.19 4.93 0.03
CA ASP A 428 -27.11 6.17 -0.76
C ASP A 428 -25.96 7.07 -0.30
N GLN A 429 -24.84 6.46 0.02
CA GLN A 429 -23.61 7.15 0.42
C GLN A 429 -22.41 6.42 -0.19
N VAL A 430 -21.49 7.16 -0.81
CA VAL A 430 -20.17 6.63 -1.17
C VAL A 430 -19.25 6.72 0.03
N GLN A 431 -18.59 5.62 0.37
CA GLN A 431 -17.58 5.57 1.42
C GLN A 431 -16.19 5.49 0.77
N PHE A 432 -15.50 6.64 0.73
CA PHE A 432 -14.19 6.72 0.08
C PHE A 432 -13.05 6.14 0.94
N GLY A 433 -13.18 6.20 2.27
CA GLY A 433 -12.12 5.86 3.21
C GLY A 433 -11.33 7.09 3.68
N ASP A 434 -10.42 6.90 4.65
CA ASP A 434 -9.53 7.96 5.15
C ASP A 434 -8.51 8.38 4.07
N TYR A 435 -7.90 9.53 4.23
CA TYR A 435 -6.98 10.11 3.25
C TYR A 435 -7.60 10.34 1.87
N SER A 436 -8.90 10.61 1.82
CA SER A 436 -9.63 11.06 0.63
C SER A 436 -9.88 12.56 0.67
N TRP A 437 -9.81 13.22 -0.48
CA TRP A 437 -10.13 14.66 -0.60
C TRP A 437 -11.64 14.95 -0.60
N SER A 438 -12.49 13.95 -0.84
CA SER A 438 -13.96 14.12 -0.87
C SER A 438 -14.68 13.19 0.11
N ARG A 439 -15.86 13.65 0.55
CA ARG A 439 -16.91 12.88 1.22
C ARG A 439 -18.25 12.99 0.51
N SER A 440 -18.27 13.64 -0.63
CA SER A 440 -19.51 14.00 -1.33
C SER A 440 -19.90 12.94 -2.35
N ASN A 441 -21.17 12.54 -2.34
CA ASN A 441 -21.73 11.64 -3.35
C ASN A 441 -21.59 12.17 -4.79
N LYS A 442 -21.36 13.48 -4.99
CA LYS A 442 -21.10 14.07 -6.33
C LYS A 442 -19.78 13.58 -6.94
N ASP A 443 -18.86 13.10 -6.11
CA ASP A 443 -17.52 12.68 -6.52
C ASP A 443 -17.38 11.17 -6.70
N GLY A 444 -18.49 10.41 -6.56
CA GLY A 444 -18.52 8.97 -6.78
C GLY A 444 -19.94 8.47 -7.10
N ILE A 445 -20.05 7.19 -7.29
CA ILE A 445 -21.33 6.53 -7.64
C ILE A 445 -21.86 5.78 -6.42
N THR A 446 -23.03 6.17 -5.89
CA THR A 446 -23.64 5.47 -4.76
C THR A 446 -24.21 4.11 -5.16
N PRO A 447 -24.25 3.11 -4.25
CA PRO A 447 -24.91 1.82 -4.50
C PRO A 447 -26.35 1.99 -5.02
N LEU A 448 -27.15 2.85 -4.37
CA LEU A 448 -28.53 3.10 -4.76
C LEU A 448 -28.65 3.63 -6.19
N SER A 449 -27.79 4.57 -6.59
CA SER A 449 -27.84 5.17 -7.94
C SER A 449 -27.50 4.15 -9.02
N ALA A 450 -26.50 3.31 -8.80
CA ALA A 450 -26.11 2.25 -9.72
C ALA A 450 -27.18 1.14 -9.81
N ILE A 451 -27.70 0.69 -8.68
CA ILE A 451 -28.78 -0.33 -8.65
C ILE A 451 -30.01 0.19 -9.38
N ARG A 452 -30.45 1.45 -9.17
CA ARG A 452 -31.55 2.06 -9.92
C ARG A 452 -31.30 2.05 -11.41
N SER A 453 -30.12 2.52 -11.82
CA SER A 453 -29.75 2.54 -13.24
C SER A 453 -29.80 1.18 -13.93
N MET A 454 -29.45 0.11 -13.21
CA MET A 454 -29.55 -1.25 -13.74
C MET A 454 -30.99 -1.78 -13.73
N ALA A 455 -31.69 -1.60 -12.61
CA ALA A 455 -33.06 -2.05 -12.40
C ALA A 455 -34.04 -1.42 -13.42
N ASP A 456 -33.92 -0.13 -13.67
CA ASP A 456 -34.76 0.63 -14.61
C ASP A 456 -34.71 0.06 -16.04
N LYS A 457 -33.54 -0.43 -16.49
CA LYS A 457 -33.36 -1.06 -17.80
C LYS A 457 -34.15 -2.37 -17.94
N HIS A 458 -34.51 -2.98 -16.81
CA HIS A 458 -35.24 -4.24 -16.75
C HIS A 458 -36.68 -4.07 -16.22
N GLY A 459 -37.14 -2.84 -15.96
CA GLY A 459 -38.45 -2.56 -15.42
C GLY A 459 -38.65 -2.97 -13.96
N VAL A 460 -37.56 -3.21 -13.22
CA VAL A 460 -37.59 -3.61 -11.80
C VAL A 460 -37.73 -2.38 -10.91
N LYS A 461 -38.72 -2.40 -10.02
CA LYS A 461 -38.99 -1.27 -9.12
C LYS A 461 -38.04 -1.24 -7.94
N VAL A 462 -37.30 -0.15 -7.75
CA VAL A 462 -36.43 0.05 -6.60
C VAL A 462 -37.16 0.86 -5.51
N ARG A 463 -37.21 0.30 -4.28
CA ARG A 463 -37.74 0.97 -3.08
C ARG A 463 -36.59 1.26 -2.14
N TYR A 464 -36.38 2.52 -1.84
CA TYR A 464 -35.31 2.96 -0.94
C TYR A 464 -35.85 3.33 0.44
N ALA A 465 -35.13 2.93 1.49
CA ALA A 465 -35.29 3.42 2.85
C ALA A 465 -33.96 3.44 3.58
N ARG A 466 -33.60 4.55 4.20
CA ARG A 466 -32.37 4.65 4.99
C ARG A 466 -32.41 3.74 6.24
N GLY A 467 -33.55 3.61 6.88
CA GLY A 467 -33.80 2.73 8.02
C GLY A 467 -33.17 3.17 9.35
N CYS A 468 -31.90 3.57 9.35
CA CYS A 468 -31.22 4.12 10.53
C CYS A 468 -30.03 5.01 10.12
N ASN A 469 -29.39 5.63 11.11
CA ASN A 469 -28.06 6.26 10.95
C ASN A 469 -26.94 5.26 11.31
N LEU A 470 -25.72 5.56 10.86
CA LEU A 470 -24.56 4.71 11.18
C LEU A 470 -24.22 4.67 12.67
N MET A 471 -24.38 5.80 13.38
CA MET A 471 -23.84 6.00 14.72
C MET A 471 -24.91 6.06 15.83
N THR A 472 -26.13 6.44 15.49
CA THR A 472 -27.16 6.68 16.51
C THR A 472 -28.01 5.43 16.75
N THR A 473 -28.49 5.27 17.97
CA THR A 473 -29.41 4.21 18.36
C THR A 473 -30.88 4.50 18.02
N ASP A 474 -31.13 5.52 17.20
CA ASP A 474 -32.49 5.91 16.77
C ASP A 474 -33.07 4.85 15.81
N THR A 475 -34.14 4.23 16.20
CA THR A 475 -34.88 3.20 15.47
C THR A 475 -36.14 3.73 14.75
N SER A 476 -36.45 5.02 14.83
CA SER A 476 -37.71 5.63 14.35
C SER A 476 -37.98 5.39 12.86
N HIS A 477 -36.92 5.24 12.03
CA HIS A 477 -37.01 4.99 10.60
C HIS A 477 -37.02 3.51 10.18
N ILE A 478 -36.88 2.57 11.13
CA ILE A 478 -36.87 1.13 10.82
C ILE A 478 -38.20 0.66 10.22
N ALA A 479 -39.32 1.25 10.66
CA ALA A 479 -40.64 0.91 10.14
C ALA A 479 -40.81 1.16 8.64
N GLU A 480 -40.19 2.23 8.12
CA GLU A 480 -40.15 2.53 6.67
C GLU A 480 -39.36 1.46 5.92
N ALA A 481 -38.21 1.07 6.43
CA ALA A 481 -37.37 0.01 5.84
C ALA A 481 -38.10 -1.36 5.82
N VAL A 482 -38.82 -1.70 6.91
CA VAL A 482 -39.66 -2.90 6.98
C VAL A 482 -40.76 -2.86 5.92
N SER A 483 -41.39 -1.70 5.72
CA SER A 483 -42.43 -1.50 4.70
C SER A 483 -41.84 -1.68 3.29
N ALA A 484 -40.68 -1.09 3.00
CA ALA A 484 -39.99 -1.24 1.73
C ALA A 484 -39.64 -2.72 1.45
N ALA A 485 -39.11 -3.43 2.44
CA ALA A 485 -38.77 -4.86 2.33
C ALA A 485 -40.02 -5.72 2.07
N LYS A 486 -41.12 -5.56 2.83
CA LYS A 486 -42.39 -6.31 2.65
C LYS A 486 -42.96 -6.16 1.23
N MET A 487 -42.83 -4.98 0.63
CA MET A 487 -43.34 -4.68 -0.72
C MET A 487 -42.38 -5.08 -1.85
N SER A 488 -41.27 -5.74 -1.54
CA SER A 488 -40.24 -6.09 -2.50
C SER A 488 -39.99 -7.62 -2.51
N ASP A 489 -39.39 -8.13 -3.58
CA ASP A 489 -39.10 -9.55 -3.72
C ASP A 489 -37.86 -9.95 -2.92
N VAL A 490 -36.90 -9.04 -2.80
CA VAL A 490 -35.64 -9.18 -2.05
C VAL A 490 -35.26 -7.84 -1.39
N ALA A 491 -34.60 -7.90 -0.24
CA ALA A 491 -34.03 -6.75 0.43
C ALA A 491 -32.50 -6.78 0.37
N ILE A 492 -31.89 -5.70 -0.11
CA ILE A 492 -30.45 -5.48 -0.12
C ILE A 492 -30.15 -4.44 0.94
N VAL A 493 -29.44 -4.81 2.01
CA VAL A 493 -29.20 -3.98 3.19
C VAL A 493 -27.73 -3.57 3.23
N PHE A 494 -27.46 -2.26 3.15
CA PHE A 494 -26.13 -1.66 3.21
C PHE A 494 -25.84 -1.11 4.59
N CYS A 495 -24.98 -1.79 5.34
CA CYS A 495 -24.55 -1.44 6.69
C CYS A 495 -23.02 -1.41 6.78
N GLY A 496 -22.47 -1.02 7.93
CA GLY A 496 -21.05 -1.07 8.19
C GLY A 496 -20.49 0.15 8.90
N SER A 497 -19.51 0.81 8.30
CA SER A 497 -18.80 1.94 8.89
C SER A 497 -18.76 3.16 7.96
N ALA A 498 -18.34 4.29 8.54
CA ALA A 498 -17.90 5.48 7.81
C ALA A 498 -16.51 5.87 8.29
N SER A 499 -15.64 6.21 7.38
CA SER A 499 -14.28 6.59 7.70
C SER A 499 -14.17 8.07 8.06
N ALA A 500 -13.12 8.41 8.80
CA ALA A 500 -12.60 9.75 8.92
C ALA A 500 -12.24 10.33 7.53
N SER A 501 -11.92 11.58 7.46
CA SER A 501 -11.29 12.20 6.30
C SER A 501 -10.30 13.26 6.77
N LEU A 502 -9.39 13.64 5.89
CA LEU A 502 -8.45 14.73 6.15
C LEU A 502 -9.14 16.06 6.49
N ALA A 503 -10.39 16.25 6.07
CA ALA A 503 -11.21 17.39 6.49
C ALA A 503 -11.58 17.37 7.98
N ARG A 504 -11.22 16.33 8.72
CA ARG A 504 -11.38 16.16 10.18
C ARG A 504 -12.73 16.62 10.73
N ASP A 505 -13.80 16.32 10.00
CA ASP A 505 -15.14 16.41 10.55
C ASP A 505 -15.32 15.26 11.54
N TYR A 506 -15.12 15.56 12.83
CA TYR A 506 -15.17 14.59 13.94
C TYR A 506 -16.57 14.01 14.18
N GLY A 507 -17.56 14.40 13.39
CA GLY A 507 -18.92 13.87 13.47
C GLY A 507 -19.16 12.72 12.49
N GLY A 508 -19.54 11.54 13.01
CA GLY A 508 -20.09 10.44 12.20
C GLY A 508 -19.10 9.43 11.61
N ALA A 509 -17.83 9.40 12.05
CA ALA A 509 -16.85 8.36 11.70
C ALA A 509 -16.70 7.33 12.81
N ASN A 510 -16.46 6.06 12.43
CA ASN A 510 -16.14 4.94 13.32
C ASN A 510 -15.04 4.05 12.73
N CYS A 511 -14.29 4.58 11.78
CA CYS A 511 -13.08 4.03 11.16
C CYS A 511 -12.15 5.18 10.75
N GLY A 512 -10.91 4.92 10.43
CA GLY A 512 -9.89 5.90 10.09
C GLY A 512 -9.02 6.29 11.28
N GLU A 513 -8.07 7.19 11.07
CA GLU A 513 -7.07 7.59 12.06
C GLU A 513 -7.69 8.25 13.29
N GLY A 514 -7.47 7.64 14.47
CA GLY A 514 -8.00 8.11 15.75
C GLY A 514 -9.46 7.70 16.04
N PHE A 515 -10.07 6.88 15.17
CA PHE A 515 -11.44 6.36 15.35
C PHE A 515 -11.41 4.85 15.66
N ASP A 516 -10.90 4.52 16.85
CA ASP A 516 -10.76 3.16 17.35
C ASP A 516 -12.07 2.67 17.98
N LEU A 517 -12.33 1.36 17.93
CA LEU A 517 -13.55 0.75 18.46
C LEU A 517 -13.24 -0.18 19.64
N SER A 518 -13.87 0.05 20.78
CA SER A 518 -13.86 -0.88 21.92
C SER A 518 -14.76 -2.10 21.69
N SER A 519 -15.79 -1.98 20.86
CA SER A 519 -16.69 -3.06 20.43
C SER A 519 -16.60 -3.24 18.92
N LEU A 520 -16.65 -4.48 18.47
CA LEU A 520 -16.69 -4.83 17.05
C LEU A 520 -18.10 -5.15 16.54
N SER A 521 -19.15 -4.89 17.32
CA SER A 521 -20.54 -4.95 16.84
C SER A 521 -20.81 -3.80 15.87
N LEU A 522 -21.74 -3.98 14.95
CA LEU A 522 -22.26 -2.88 14.13
C LEU A 522 -22.76 -1.76 15.02
N THR A 523 -22.40 -0.53 14.73
CA THR A 523 -22.71 0.64 15.58
C THR A 523 -24.16 1.10 15.44
N GLY A 524 -24.66 1.80 16.45
CA GLY A 524 -26.01 2.36 16.44
C GLY A 524 -27.12 1.32 16.35
N ALA A 525 -28.17 1.61 15.57
CA ALA A 525 -29.33 0.74 15.35
C ALA A 525 -29.19 -0.22 14.15
N GLN A 526 -27.98 -0.42 13.59
CA GLN A 526 -27.80 -1.19 12.35
C GLN A 526 -28.20 -2.66 12.52
N SER A 527 -27.83 -3.32 13.64
CA SER A 527 -28.24 -4.70 13.91
C SER A 527 -29.75 -4.83 14.10
N ASP A 528 -30.41 -3.85 14.73
CA ASP A 528 -31.87 -3.83 14.87
C ASP A 528 -32.56 -3.68 13.51
N LEU A 529 -32.02 -2.82 12.63
CA LEU A 529 -32.48 -2.70 11.24
C LEU A 529 -32.42 -4.03 10.50
N ILE A 530 -31.26 -4.72 10.52
CA ILE A 530 -31.06 -6.00 9.83
C ILE A 530 -32.06 -7.04 10.36
N ARG A 531 -32.21 -7.15 11.67
CA ARG A 531 -33.15 -8.08 12.32
C ARG A 531 -34.60 -7.79 11.95
N ALA A 532 -35.01 -6.51 11.95
CA ALA A 532 -36.36 -6.11 11.60
C ALA A 532 -36.68 -6.39 10.11
N VAL A 533 -35.72 -6.13 9.20
CA VAL A 533 -35.87 -6.46 7.78
C VAL A 533 -35.96 -7.99 7.60
N LYS A 534 -35.08 -8.76 8.25
CA LYS A 534 -35.09 -10.23 8.19
C LYS A 534 -36.41 -10.82 8.71
N ALA A 535 -36.99 -10.23 9.75
CA ALA A 535 -38.28 -10.64 10.32
C ALA A 535 -39.46 -10.48 9.34
N THR A 536 -39.31 -9.80 8.22
CA THR A 536 -40.32 -9.72 7.15
C THR A 536 -40.52 -11.03 6.40
N GLY A 537 -39.59 -11.98 6.54
CA GLY A 537 -39.59 -13.26 5.83
C GLY A 537 -39.08 -13.15 4.37
N LYS A 538 -38.66 -11.98 3.93
CA LYS A 538 -38.05 -11.80 2.58
C LYS A 538 -36.58 -12.24 2.58
N PRO A 539 -36.06 -12.72 1.44
CA PRO A 539 -34.62 -12.95 1.31
C PRO A 539 -33.84 -11.65 1.53
N VAL A 540 -32.71 -11.75 2.24
CA VAL A 540 -31.87 -10.59 2.59
C VAL A 540 -30.47 -10.80 2.05
N VAL A 541 -29.96 -9.80 1.35
CA VAL A 541 -28.55 -9.65 1.00
C VAL A 541 -27.98 -8.54 1.89
N LEU A 542 -27.01 -8.86 2.74
CA LEU A 542 -26.29 -7.88 3.54
C LEU A 542 -25.00 -7.48 2.82
N VAL A 543 -24.84 -6.20 2.54
CA VAL A 543 -23.60 -5.61 2.02
C VAL A 543 -22.96 -4.81 3.15
N LEU A 544 -21.78 -5.24 3.58
CA LEU A 544 -20.96 -4.54 4.56
C LEU A 544 -20.01 -3.58 3.86
N VAL A 545 -20.27 -2.30 3.97
CA VAL A 545 -19.36 -1.24 3.51
C VAL A 545 -18.50 -0.83 4.70
N THR A 546 -17.24 -1.20 4.70
CA THR A 546 -16.40 -1.09 5.92
C THR A 546 -14.91 -1.01 5.63
N GLY A 547 -14.15 -0.36 6.54
CA GLY A 547 -12.69 -0.35 6.54
C GLY A 547 -12.06 -1.43 7.44
N LYS A 548 -12.88 -2.19 8.20
CA LYS A 548 -12.41 -3.24 9.13
C LYS A 548 -13.50 -4.28 9.40
N PRO A 549 -13.13 -5.50 9.88
CA PRO A 549 -14.09 -6.52 10.25
C PRO A 549 -15.02 -6.12 11.39
N PHE A 550 -16.26 -6.62 11.34
CA PHE A 550 -17.24 -6.58 12.43
C PHE A 550 -17.56 -7.98 12.96
N ALA A 551 -17.94 -8.08 14.23
CA ALA A 551 -18.43 -9.30 14.86
C ALA A 551 -19.93 -9.45 14.55
N ILE A 552 -20.25 -10.20 13.49
CA ILE A 552 -21.59 -10.36 12.92
C ILE A 552 -22.08 -11.82 12.97
N ALA A 553 -21.90 -12.45 14.11
CA ALA A 553 -22.27 -13.87 14.29
C ALA A 553 -23.77 -14.12 14.08
N TRP A 554 -24.64 -13.20 14.52
CA TRP A 554 -26.08 -13.33 14.30
C TRP A 554 -26.44 -13.22 12.81
N GLU A 555 -25.85 -12.25 12.12
CA GLU A 555 -26.05 -12.01 10.69
C GLU A 555 -25.57 -13.23 9.87
N LYS A 556 -24.41 -13.79 10.21
CA LYS A 556 -23.91 -15.05 9.61
C LYS A 556 -24.91 -16.19 9.74
N ALA A 557 -25.57 -16.34 10.89
CA ALA A 557 -26.52 -17.42 11.14
C ALA A 557 -27.87 -17.22 10.44
N ASN A 558 -28.31 -15.97 10.21
CA ASN A 558 -29.70 -15.68 9.86
C ASN A 558 -29.90 -15.04 8.47
N VAL A 559 -28.89 -14.38 7.89
CA VAL A 559 -28.97 -13.70 6.59
C VAL A 559 -28.53 -14.65 5.48
N GLU A 560 -29.22 -14.66 4.34
CA GLU A 560 -28.96 -15.61 3.24
C GLU A 560 -27.65 -15.31 2.49
N SER A 561 -27.35 -14.04 2.21
CA SER A 561 -26.12 -13.68 1.51
C SER A 561 -25.44 -12.49 2.17
N ILE A 562 -24.11 -12.55 2.29
CA ILE A 562 -23.31 -11.51 2.91
C ILE A 562 -22.11 -11.21 1.99
N ILE A 563 -21.93 -9.94 1.63
CA ILE A 563 -20.79 -9.41 0.87
C ILE A 563 -20.06 -8.38 1.73
N VAL A 564 -18.75 -8.45 1.78
CA VAL A 564 -17.91 -7.32 2.22
C VAL A 564 -17.53 -6.52 0.99
N GLN A 565 -17.99 -5.29 0.97
CA GLN A 565 -17.54 -4.29 0.03
C GLN A 565 -16.73 -3.26 0.84
N TRP A 566 -15.45 -3.42 0.91
CA TRP A 566 -14.57 -2.48 1.59
C TRP A 566 -14.88 -1.02 1.18
N TYR A 567 -14.08 -0.06 1.55
CA TYR A 567 -14.19 1.28 0.95
C TYR A 567 -13.65 1.22 -0.47
N ALA A 568 -14.56 1.14 -1.44
CA ALA A 568 -14.27 0.79 -2.82
C ALA A 568 -14.07 2.00 -3.76
N GLY A 569 -13.88 3.21 -3.18
CA GLY A 569 -13.57 4.41 -3.92
C GLY A 569 -14.70 4.95 -4.78
N GLU A 570 -14.38 5.78 -5.78
CA GLU A 570 -15.39 6.53 -6.56
C GLU A 570 -16.31 5.65 -7.42
N GLN A 571 -15.95 4.38 -7.66
CA GLN A 571 -16.73 3.43 -8.47
C GLN A 571 -17.50 2.40 -7.62
N GLU A 572 -17.63 2.64 -6.31
CA GLU A 572 -18.26 1.76 -5.32
C GLU A 572 -19.62 1.21 -5.79
N GLY A 573 -20.52 2.09 -6.20
CA GLY A 573 -21.87 1.70 -6.60
C GLY A 573 -21.90 0.86 -7.88
N ASN A 574 -21.08 1.20 -8.88
CA ASN A 574 -21.02 0.43 -10.12
C ASN A 574 -20.52 -1.00 -9.85
N ALA A 575 -19.44 -1.13 -9.08
CA ALA A 575 -18.85 -2.43 -8.76
C ALA A 575 -19.82 -3.34 -8.02
N ILE A 576 -20.50 -2.84 -6.97
CA ILE A 576 -21.42 -3.68 -6.21
C ILE A 576 -22.68 -4.05 -7.02
N ALA A 577 -23.19 -3.15 -7.86
CA ALA A 577 -24.32 -3.46 -8.73
C ALA A 577 -23.97 -4.55 -9.75
N ASP A 578 -22.77 -4.49 -10.36
CA ASP A 578 -22.30 -5.50 -11.30
C ASP A 578 -22.19 -6.90 -10.65
N ILE A 579 -21.77 -6.95 -9.38
CA ILE A 579 -21.69 -8.18 -8.60
C ILE A 579 -23.09 -8.68 -8.24
N LEU A 580 -23.92 -7.85 -7.62
CA LEU A 580 -25.26 -8.24 -7.17
C LEU A 580 -26.10 -8.84 -8.29
N PHE A 581 -25.97 -8.34 -9.52
CA PHE A 581 -26.74 -8.78 -10.67
C PHE A 581 -25.98 -9.71 -11.63
N GLY A 582 -24.83 -10.25 -11.21
CA GLY A 582 -24.10 -11.31 -11.91
C GLY A 582 -23.37 -10.91 -13.18
N LYS A 583 -23.17 -9.60 -13.43
CA LYS A 583 -22.33 -9.14 -14.51
C LYS A 583 -20.84 -9.42 -14.22
N VAL A 584 -20.48 -9.37 -12.94
CA VAL A 584 -19.16 -9.73 -12.43
C VAL A 584 -19.31 -10.83 -11.38
N ASN A 585 -18.51 -11.88 -11.51
CA ASN A 585 -18.41 -12.93 -10.50
C ASN A 585 -17.43 -12.47 -9.41
N PRO A 586 -17.83 -12.42 -8.12
CA PRO A 586 -16.94 -12.00 -7.02
C PRO A 586 -15.70 -12.90 -6.96
N SER A 587 -14.56 -12.29 -6.69
CA SER A 587 -13.27 -12.97 -6.62
C SER A 587 -12.33 -12.39 -5.57
N GLY A 588 -12.84 -11.56 -4.68
CA GLY A 588 -12.12 -11.03 -3.53
C GLY A 588 -11.99 -12.06 -2.42
N HIS A 589 -10.93 -11.95 -1.62
CA HIS A 589 -10.68 -12.81 -0.47
C HIS A 589 -10.32 -11.95 0.75
N LEU A 590 -10.68 -12.41 1.96
CA LEU A 590 -10.41 -11.70 3.20
C LEU A 590 -8.91 -11.56 3.45
N THR A 591 -8.48 -10.35 3.74
CA THR A 591 -7.11 -10.02 4.17
C THR A 591 -6.99 -9.91 5.69
N VAL A 592 -8.13 -9.92 6.39
CA VAL A 592 -8.25 -9.89 7.86
C VAL A 592 -9.36 -10.82 8.29
N SER A 593 -9.10 -11.66 9.29
CA SER A 593 -10.08 -12.61 9.84
C SER A 593 -11.22 -11.88 10.56
N PHE A 594 -12.46 -12.36 10.40
CA PHE A 594 -13.64 -11.84 11.09
C PHE A 594 -13.82 -12.53 12.43
N PRO A 595 -13.81 -11.82 13.57
CA PRO A 595 -13.90 -12.42 14.90
C PRO A 595 -15.34 -12.71 15.32
N GLN A 596 -15.53 -13.61 16.32
CA GLN A 596 -16.82 -13.85 16.97
C GLN A 596 -17.28 -12.62 17.81
N SER A 597 -16.32 -11.95 18.44
CA SER A 597 -16.54 -10.77 19.29
C SER A 597 -15.24 -10.02 19.51
N ALA A 598 -15.26 -8.85 20.14
CA ALA A 598 -14.04 -8.15 20.55
C ALA A 598 -13.20 -8.96 21.58
N GLY A 599 -13.86 -9.76 22.42
CA GLY A 599 -13.18 -10.67 23.36
C GLY A 599 -12.50 -11.87 22.71
N HIS A 600 -12.72 -12.11 21.42
CA HIS A 600 -12.09 -13.16 20.64
C HIS A 600 -10.70 -12.76 20.11
N LEU A 601 -10.30 -11.50 20.26
CA LEU A 601 -9.00 -11.02 19.80
C LEU A 601 -7.86 -11.54 20.69
N PRO A 602 -6.70 -11.91 20.10
CA PRO A 602 -6.35 -11.84 18.68
C PRO A 602 -6.98 -12.98 17.86
N ALA A 603 -7.51 -12.69 16.66
CA ALA A 603 -8.24 -13.64 15.82
C ALA A 603 -7.53 -13.96 14.48
N TYR A 604 -6.31 -13.49 14.26
CA TYR A 604 -5.55 -13.75 13.04
C TYR A 604 -5.25 -15.24 12.84
N TYR A 605 -5.11 -15.68 11.60
CA TYR A 605 -5.02 -17.10 11.22
C TYR A 605 -3.67 -17.75 11.56
N ASN A 606 -2.57 -16.98 11.60
CA ASN A 606 -1.20 -17.45 11.81
C ASN A 606 -0.75 -17.30 13.29
N TYR A 607 -1.61 -17.73 14.19
CA TYR A 607 -1.32 -17.71 15.63
C TYR A 607 -0.27 -18.77 16.04
N LEU A 608 0.40 -18.52 17.16
CA LEU A 608 1.29 -19.53 17.78
C LEU A 608 0.47 -20.64 18.42
N PRO A 609 0.99 -21.88 18.52
CA PRO A 609 0.28 -23.01 19.09
C PRO A 609 -0.26 -22.71 20.50
N SER A 610 -1.52 -23.06 20.71
CA SER A 610 -2.22 -23.01 22.00
C SER A 610 -3.10 -24.26 22.11
N ASP A 611 -3.91 -24.38 23.14
CA ASP A 611 -4.93 -25.42 23.23
C ASP A 611 -6.19 -25.16 22.40
N ARG A 612 -6.20 -24.07 21.63
CA ARG A 612 -7.27 -23.69 20.71
C ARG A 612 -7.66 -24.84 19.78
N GLY A 613 -8.91 -25.28 19.87
CA GLY A 613 -9.44 -26.41 19.11
C GLY A 613 -8.95 -27.79 19.59
N PHE A 614 -8.10 -27.88 20.60
CA PHE A 614 -7.55 -29.14 21.11
C PHE A 614 -8.65 -30.05 21.66
N TYR A 615 -9.58 -29.49 22.40
CA TYR A 615 -10.67 -30.24 23.02
C TYR A 615 -11.84 -30.50 22.08
N HIS A 616 -11.90 -29.83 20.95
CA HIS A 616 -12.92 -29.97 19.90
C HIS A 616 -14.36 -29.92 20.42
N LYS A 617 -14.61 -29.11 21.46
CA LYS A 617 -15.92 -28.89 22.02
C LYS A 617 -16.25 -27.41 22.06
N ASN A 618 -16.79 -26.91 20.94
CA ASN A 618 -17.27 -25.53 20.84
C ASN A 618 -18.36 -25.26 21.86
N GLY A 619 -18.29 -24.11 22.52
CA GLY A 619 -19.24 -23.67 23.52
C GLY A 619 -20.35 -22.82 22.99
N SER A 620 -21.47 -22.76 23.76
CA SER A 620 -22.52 -21.79 23.62
C SER A 620 -23.13 -21.53 25.00
N TYR A 621 -23.98 -20.51 25.13
CA TYR A 621 -24.68 -20.23 26.39
C TYR A 621 -25.63 -21.36 26.79
N THR A 622 -26.13 -22.15 25.83
CA THR A 622 -27.03 -23.30 26.11
C THR A 622 -26.27 -24.62 26.29
N SER A 623 -25.02 -24.70 25.79
CA SER A 623 -24.15 -25.89 25.91
C SER A 623 -22.71 -25.43 26.09
N PRO A 624 -22.26 -25.18 27.35
CA PRO A 624 -20.89 -24.76 27.61
C PRO A 624 -19.86 -25.76 27.08
N GLY A 625 -18.85 -25.25 26.44
CA GLY A 625 -17.77 -26.00 25.79
C GLY A 625 -16.46 -25.96 26.54
N ARG A 626 -15.39 -26.24 25.84
CA ARG A 626 -13.98 -26.03 26.24
C ARG A 626 -13.33 -25.11 25.22
N ASP A 627 -12.12 -24.71 25.44
CA ASP A 627 -11.46 -23.58 24.77
C ASP A 627 -12.12 -22.28 25.26
N TYR A 628 -12.97 -21.60 24.46
CA TYR A 628 -13.89 -20.61 25.01
C TYR A 628 -15.18 -21.28 25.49
N VAL A 629 -15.56 -21.07 26.76
CA VAL A 629 -16.68 -21.79 27.40
C VAL A 629 -18.00 -21.57 26.68
N PHE A 630 -18.26 -20.38 26.16
CA PHE A 630 -19.53 -20.01 25.56
C PHE A 630 -19.49 -19.72 24.06
N SER A 631 -18.33 -19.89 23.42
CA SER A 631 -18.17 -19.64 21.98
C SER A 631 -17.12 -20.57 21.36
N SER A 632 -17.07 -20.64 20.01
CA SER A 632 -15.96 -21.27 19.32
C SER A 632 -14.69 -20.41 19.40
N PRO A 633 -13.49 -21.02 19.45
CA PRO A 633 -12.24 -20.29 19.27
C PRO A 633 -11.96 -19.91 17.81
N ASP A 634 -12.75 -20.43 16.85
CA ASP A 634 -12.57 -20.18 15.43
C ASP A 634 -13.08 -18.80 15.02
N ALA A 635 -12.48 -18.18 14.04
CA ALA A 635 -12.99 -16.96 13.43
C ALA A 635 -14.36 -17.21 12.77
N LEU A 636 -15.18 -16.20 12.60
CA LEU A 636 -16.40 -16.30 11.79
C LEU A 636 -16.04 -16.66 10.35
N TRP A 637 -15.05 -15.97 9.79
CA TRP A 637 -14.40 -16.30 8.53
C TRP A 637 -12.91 -15.98 8.66
N SER A 638 -12.10 -16.93 8.28
CA SER A 638 -10.65 -16.84 8.40
C SER A 638 -10.04 -16.08 7.22
N PHE A 639 -8.81 -15.62 7.38
CA PHE A 639 -7.98 -15.04 6.33
C PHE A 639 -8.01 -15.90 5.06
N GLY A 640 -8.08 -15.25 3.93
CA GLY A 640 -8.12 -15.91 2.62
C GLY A 640 -9.49 -16.39 2.18
N HIS A 641 -10.53 -16.32 3.05
CA HIS A 641 -11.89 -16.75 2.70
C HIS A 641 -12.53 -15.83 1.66
N GLY A 642 -13.16 -16.41 0.66
CA GLY A 642 -13.94 -15.72 -0.37
C GLY A 642 -14.64 -16.74 -1.26
N MET A 643 -15.95 -16.56 -1.46
CA MET A 643 -16.77 -17.41 -2.33
C MET A 643 -16.88 -16.83 -3.74
N SER A 644 -17.26 -17.67 -4.67
CA SER A 644 -17.53 -17.34 -6.08
C SER A 644 -18.93 -17.82 -6.48
N TYR A 645 -19.46 -17.32 -7.58
CA TYR A 645 -20.67 -17.85 -8.21
C TYR A 645 -20.42 -19.18 -8.97
N THR A 646 -19.15 -19.59 -9.04
CA THR A 646 -18.74 -20.90 -9.58
C THR A 646 -17.96 -21.69 -8.54
N THR A 647 -17.62 -22.93 -8.85
CA THR A 647 -16.84 -23.82 -7.98
C THR A 647 -15.53 -24.22 -8.65
N TYR A 648 -14.53 -24.51 -7.83
CA TYR A 648 -13.21 -24.94 -8.33
C TYR A 648 -12.79 -26.26 -7.72
N ALA A 649 -12.09 -27.09 -8.50
CA ALA A 649 -11.45 -28.30 -8.05
C ALA A 649 -9.94 -28.18 -8.17
N TYR A 650 -9.23 -28.59 -7.11
CA TYR A 650 -7.78 -28.57 -7.00
C TYR A 650 -7.25 -30.01 -7.04
N SER A 651 -6.21 -30.25 -7.82
CA SER A 651 -5.65 -31.58 -7.99
C SER A 651 -4.20 -31.55 -8.46
N ASN A 652 -3.55 -32.74 -8.49
CA ASN A 652 -2.24 -32.94 -9.10
C ASN A 652 -1.15 -32.02 -8.55
N MET A 653 -1.10 -31.85 -7.20
CA MET A 653 -0.03 -31.11 -6.53
C MET A 653 1.31 -31.77 -6.84
N ARG A 654 2.27 -30.96 -7.26
CA ARG A 654 3.65 -31.38 -7.51
C ARG A 654 4.61 -30.33 -6.96
N VAL A 655 5.61 -30.78 -6.24
CA VAL A 655 6.62 -29.91 -5.64
C VAL A 655 7.95 -30.05 -6.35
N ASP A 656 8.60 -28.93 -6.64
CA ASP A 656 9.97 -28.80 -7.10
C ASP A 656 10.72 -27.94 -6.10
N ALA A 657 11.45 -28.57 -5.18
CA ALA A 657 12.20 -27.91 -4.13
C ALA A 657 13.68 -27.85 -4.50
N GLN A 658 14.24 -26.64 -4.52
CA GLN A 658 15.65 -26.36 -4.68
C GLN A 658 16.24 -25.85 -3.34
N ALA A 659 17.56 -25.68 -3.26
CA ALA A 659 18.22 -25.22 -2.04
C ALA A 659 17.76 -23.81 -1.58
N ASP A 660 17.38 -22.95 -2.50
CA ASP A 660 17.03 -21.53 -2.28
C ASP A 660 15.56 -21.19 -2.57
N SER A 661 14.83 -22.09 -3.23
CA SER A 661 13.47 -21.81 -3.68
C SER A 661 12.60 -23.05 -3.78
N VAL A 662 11.30 -22.87 -3.59
CA VAL A 662 10.30 -23.94 -3.72
C VAL A 662 9.22 -23.50 -4.70
N LYS A 663 8.92 -24.37 -5.68
CA LYS A 663 7.80 -24.22 -6.62
C LYS A 663 6.78 -25.32 -6.41
N VAL A 664 5.55 -24.96 -6.18
CA VAL A 664 4.41 -25.88 -6.06
C VAL A 664 3.51 -25.67 -7.26
N TYR A 665 3.29 -26.72 -8.01
CA TYR A 665 2.35 -26.71 -9.13
C TYR A 665 1.05 -27.40 -8.71
N VAL A 666 -0.08 -26.80 -9.04
CA VAL A 666 -1.41 -27.37 -8.79
C VAL A 666 -2.30 -27.16 -10.01
N ASP A 667 -3.07 -28.17 -10.37
CA ASP A 667 -4.10 -28.04 -11.40
C ASP A 667 -5.38 -27.52 -10.75
N VAL A 668 -5.89 -26.39 -11.26
CA VAL A 668 -7.14 -25.76 -10.83
C VAL A 668 -8.13 -25.83 -11.99
N ALA A 669 -9.33 -26.37 -11.76
CA ALA A 669 -10.37 -26.47 -12.75
C ALA A 669 -11.64 -25.75 -12.29
N ASN A 670 -12.28 -25.00 -13.17
CA ASN A 670 -13.61 -24.46 -12.95
C ASN A 670 -14.64 -25.57 -13.19
N THR A 671 -15.33 -25.99 -12.16
CA THR A 671 -16.31 -27.10 -12.18
C THR A 671 -17.76 -26.64 -12.23
N GLY A 672 -18.01 -25.33 -12.17
CA GLY A 672 -19.34 -24.74 -12.29
C GLY A 672 -19.62 -24.19 -13.68
N ASP A 673 -20.75 -23.49 -13.81
CA ASP A 673 -21.31 -23.04 -15.09
C ASP A 673 -20.98 -21.54 -15.39
N VAL A 674 -20.29 -20.83 -14.49
CA VAL A 674 -19.96 -19.42 -14.61
C VAL A 674 -18.44 -19.25 -14.69
N ALA A 675 -17.96 -18.39 -15.59
CA ALA A 675 -16.56 -18.01 -15.62
C ALA A 675 -16.16 -17.27 -14.32
N GLY A 676 -14.95 -17.51 -13.83
CA GLY A 676 -14.52 -16.91 -12.58
C GLY A 676 -13.01 -16.90 -12.38
N LYS A 677 -12.57 -16.26 -11.31
CA LYS A 677 -11.16 -16.15 -10.93
C LYS A 677 -10.91 -16.97 -9.66
N ALA A 678 -10.16 -18.07 -9.77
CA ALA A 678 -9.70 -18.83 -8.61
C ALA A 678 -8.46 -18.22 -8.00
N VAL A 679 -8.28 -18.35 -6.68
CA VAL A 679 -7.11 -17.88 -5.94
C VAL A 679 -6.53 -19.04 -5.11
N PRO A 680 -5.73 -19.93 -5.72
CA PRO A 680 -4.98 -20.91 -4.95
C PRO A 680 -3.96 -20.21 -4.03
N GLN A 681 -4.00 -20.61 -2.75
CA GLN A 681 -3.18 -20.08 -1.67
C GLN A 681 -2.30 -21.19 -1.10
N LEU A 682 -0.99 -20.92 -0.99
CA LEU A 682 -0.03 -21.86 -0.41
C LEU A 682 0.38 -21.41 0.98
N TYR A 683 0.08 -22.23 1.95
CA TYR A 683 0.51 -22.07 3.33
C TYR A 683 1.62 -23.08 3.65
N VAL A 684 2.52 -22.69 4.53
CA VAL A 684 3.62 -23.55 5.00
C VAL A 684 3.58 -23.64 6.51
N ARG A 685 3.77 -24.84 7.05
CA ARG A 685 3.93 -25.13 8.45
C ARG A 685 5.31 -25.75 8.68
N ASP A 686 6.09 -25.18 9.58
CA ASP A 686 7.28 -25.80 10.12
C ASP A 686 6.86 -26.90 11.09
N MET A 687 7.31 -28.12 10.88
CA MET A 687 6.87 -29.27 11.66
C MET A 687 7.56 -29.34 13.02
N TYR A 688 8.82 -28.95 13.08
CA TYR A 688 9.64 -28.96 14.29
C TYR A 688 10.68 -27.84 14.23
N SER A 689 10.68 -26.95 15.20
CA SER A 689 11.57 -25.79 15.28
C SER A 689 12.09 -25.63 16.72
N SER A 690 13.23 -24.96 16.87
CA SER A 690 13.79 -24.63 18.21
C SER A 690 12.98 -23.57 18.96
N VAL A 691 12.06 -22.89 18.27
CA VAL A 691 11.10 -21.92 18.84
C VAL A 691 9.68 -22.28 18.42
N ALA A 692 8.67 -21.80 19.14
CA ALA A 692 7.30 -21.92 18.70
C ALA A 692 7.08 -21.08 17.42
N THR A 693 6.70 -21.74 16.33
CA THR A 693 6.36 -21.10 15.04
C THR A 693 4.85 -21.05 14.81
N PRO A 694 4.34 -20.14 13.98
CA PRO A 694 2.92 -20.09 13.64
C PRO A 694 2.38 -21.42 13.09
N VAL A 695 1.13 -21.76 13.43
CA VAL A 695 0.48 -23.00 12.98
C VAL A 695 0.46 -23.15 11.45
N LYS A 696 0.52 -22.07 10.73
CA LYS A 696 0.75 -21.96 9.27
C LYS A 696 1.03 -20.52 8.87
N GLN A 697 1.65 -20.30 7.72
CA GLN A 697 1.96 -18.99 7.16
C GLN A 697 1.75 -19.00 5.66
N LEU A 698 1.09 -17.98 5.09
CA LEU A 698 1.01 -17.78 3.64
C LEU A 698 2.42 -17.53 3.08
N LYS A 699 2.78 -18.24 2.01
CA LYS A 699 4.08 -18.10 1.34
C LYS A 699 3.97 -17.93 -0.17
N ALA A 700 2.81 -18.24 -0.76
CA ALA A 700 2.53 -17.91 -2.16
C ALA A 700 1.02 -17.90 -2.42
N PHE A 701 0.62 -17.15 -3.42
CA PHE A 701 -0.73 -17.16 -3.98
C PHE A 701 -0.67 -16.76 -5.46
N ASN A 702 -1.73 -17.08 -6.19
CA ASN A 702 -1.87 -16.63 -7.57
C ASN A 702 -3.36 -16.49 -7.89
N LYS A 703 -3.70 -15.66 -8.86
CA LYS A 703 -5.08 -15.47 -9.32
C LYS A 703 -5.21 -15.88 -10.78
N VAL A 704 -6.09 -16.82 -11.07
CA VAL A 704 -6.26 -17.38 -12.42
C VAL A 704 -7.71 -17.31 -12.87
N TYR A 705 -7.93 -16.75 -14.06
CA TYR A 705 -9.24 -16.70 -14.70
C TYR A 705 -9.52 -17.99 -15.48
N LEU A 706 -10.69 -18.62 -15.26
CA LEU A 706 -11.08 -19.89 -15.87
C LEU A 706 -12.52 -19.82 -16.40
N GLN A 707 -12.71 -20.24 -17.64
CA GLN A 707 -14.04 -20.48 -18.23
C GLN A 707 -14.67 -21.74 -17.60
N PRO A 708 -16.01 -21.93 -17.68
CA PRO A 708 -16.64 -23.19 -17.31
C PRO A 708 -15.95 -24.39 -17.95
N GLY A 709 -15.57 -25.37 -17.13
CA GLY A 709 -14.88 -26.60 -17.59
C GLY A 709 -13.37 -26.38 -17.89
N GLU A 710 -12.85 -25.16 -17.89
CA GLU A 710 -11.43 -24.90 -18.13
C GLU A 710 -10.58 -25.33 -16.94
N ARG A 711 -9.36 -25.81 -17.25
CA ARG A 711 -8.33 -26.17 -16.27
C ARG A 711 -7.03 -25.46 -16.60
N ALA A 712 -6.37 -24.94 -15.57
CA ALA A 712 -5.01 -24.38 -15.67
C ALA A 712 -4.07 -25.02 -14.66
N ARG A 713 -2.81 -25.17 -15.01
CA ARG A 713 -1.74 -25.47 -14.07
C ARG A 713 -1.17 -24.16 -13.52
N VAL A 714 -1.33 -23.97 -12.21
CA VAL A 714 -0.89 -22.77 -11.49
C VAL A 714 0.40 -23.08 -10.76
N ALA A 715 1.39 -22.19 -10.88
CA ALA A 715 2.63 -22.23 -10.12
C ALA A 715 2.54 -21.28 -8.92
N LEU A 716 2.88 -21.78 -7.75
CA LEU A 716 3.02 -21.06 -6.49
C LEU A 716 4.49 -21.15 -6.09
N HIS A 717 5.12 -20.01 -5.84
CA HIS A 717 6.57 -19.95 -5.66
C HIS A 717 6.94 -19.08 -4.46
N PHE A 718 7.90 -19.54 -3.64
CA PHE A 718 8.50 -18.77 -2.56
C PHE A 718 10.01 -19.08 -2.44
N ALA A 719 10.76 -18.15 -1.87
CA ALA A 719 12.16 -18.37 -1.53
C ALA A 719 12.28 -19.13 -0.20
N VAL A 720 13.24 -20.05 -0.06
CA VAL A 720 13.48 -20.75 1.20
C VAL A 720 13.75 -19.78 2.34
N ALA A 721 14.42 -18.66 2.06
CA ALA A 721 14.64 -17.58 3.03
C ALA A 721 13.36 -16.96 3.61
N ASP A 722 12.21 -17.09 2.94
CA ASP A 722 10.90 -16.63 3.46
C ASP A 722 10.35 -17.53 4.58
N LEU A 723 10.95 -18.68 4.82
CA LEU A 723 10.65 -19.58 5.95
C LEU A 723 11.41 -19.22 7.21
N ALA A 724 12.38 -18.30 7.14
CA ALA A 724 13.19 -17.92 8.28
C ALA A 724 12.35 -17.35 9.42
N PHE A 725 12.73 -17.72 10.63
CA PHE A 725 12.31 -17.05 11.86
C PHE A 725 13.47 -16.30 12.49
N THR A 726 13.16 -15.32 13.33
CA THR A 726 14.13 -14.49 14.05
C THR A 726 14.15 -14.90 15.50
N ASP A 727 15.34 -15.20 16.03
CA ASP A 727 15.53 -15.58 17.42
C ASP A 727 15.56 -14.37 18.39
N GLU A 728 15.72 -14.64 19.67
CA GLU A 728 15.77 -13.61 20.72
C GLU A 728 16.93 -12.60 20.60
N LYS A 729 17.99 -12.97 19.84
CA LYS A 729 19.14 -12.10 19.55
C LYS A 729 18.92 -11.24 18.31
N GLY A 730 17.85 -11.47 17.56
CA GLY A 730 17.55 -10.81 16.31
C GLY A 730 18.24 -11.43 15.10
N ASP A 731 18.75 -12.67 15.21
CA ASP A 731 19.35 -13.40 14.09
C ASP A 731 18.29 -14.24 13.37
N SER A 732 18.27 -14.17 12.04
CA SER A 732 17.29 -14.87 11.22
C SER A 732 17.89 -16.12 10.58
N ARG A 733 17.17 -17.23 10.65
CA ARG A 733 17.60 -18.51 10.05
C ARG A 733 16.42 -19.38 9.67
N VAL A 734 16.65 -20.28 8.72
CA VAL A 734 15.82 -21.46 8.44
C VAL A 734 16.52 -22.65 9.07
N GLU A 735 15.87 -23.38 9.96
CA GLU A 735 16.42 -24.61 10.52
C GLU A 735 16.19 -25.78 9.59
N PRO A 736 17.10 -26.80 9.60
CA PRO A 736 16.88 -28.00 8.81
C PRO A 736 15.73 -28.80 9.38
N GLY A 737 14.80 -29.22 8.51
CA GLY A 737 13.64 -29.98 8.97
C GLY A 737 12.61 -30.23 7.89
N ASP A 738 11.49 -30.79 8.32
CA ASP A 738 10.33 -31.05 7.50
C ASP A 738 9.35 -29.89 7.56
N PHE A 739 8.87 -29.46 6.39
CA PHE A 739 7.88 -28.41 6.21
C PHE A 739 6.65 -28.95 5.49
N GLU A 740 5.47 -28.82 6.10
CA GLU A 740 4.20 -29.19 5.47
C GLU A 740 3.73 -28.05 4.55
N LEU A 741 3.52 -28.37 3.29
CA LEU A 741 2.95 -27.51 2.27
C LEU A 741 1.44 -27.75 2.19
N GLN A 742 0.63 -26.71 2.30
CA GLN A 742 -0.82 -26.73 2.36
C GLN A 742 -1.39 -25.82 1.28
N VAL A 743 -2.00 -26.38 0.23
CA VAL A 743 -2.69 -25.60 -0.81
C VAL A 743 -4.20 -25.62 -0.55
N GLY A 744 -4.80 -24.44 -0.56
CA GLY A 744 -6.23 -24.27 -0.30
C GLY A 744 -6.83 -23.03 -0.95
N GLU A 745 -8.11 -22.82 -0.67
CA GLU A 745 -8.88 -21.64 -1.05
C GLU A 745 -8.83 -20.55 0.02
N SER A 746 -8.50 -20.95 1.25
CA SER A 746 -8.32 -20.06 2.41
C SER A 746 -7.45 -20.74 3.46
N SER A 747 -7.11 -20.02 4.52
CA SER A 747 -6.31 -20.57 5.63
C SER A 747 -6.99 -21.73 6.39
N ASP A 748 -8.30 -21.85 6.32
CA ASP A 748 -9.10 -22.91 6.96
C ASP A 748 -9.69 -23.93 5.95
N SER A 749 -9.63 -23.66 4.64
CA SER A 749 -10.04 -24.56 3.56
C SER A 749 -8.84 -25.12 2.80
N ILE A 750 -8.12 -26.06 3.42
CA ILE A 750 -6.95 -26.72 2.83
C ILE A 750 -7.37 -27.98 2.09
N LEU A 751 -7.05 -28.05 0.80
CA LEU A 751 -7.50 -29.10 -0.11
C LEU A 751 -6.39 -30.10 -0.46
N LEU A 752 -5.13 -29.67 -0.53
CA LEU A 752 -3.99 -30.51 -0.86
C LEU A 752 -2.86 -30.30 0.15
N ARG A 753 -2.11 -31.36 0.44
CA ARG A 753 -0.97 -31.34 1.35
C ARG A 753 0.19 -32.16 0.79
N ASP A 754 1.40 -31.73 1.08
CA ASP A 754 2.64 -32.45 0.83
C ASP A 754 3.68 -32.03 1.87
N THR A 755 4.76 -32.76 1.99
CA THR A 755 5.85 -32.44 2.92
C THR A 755 7.17 -32.40 2.19
N ILE A 756 7.98 -31.38 2.46
CA ILE A 756 9.34 -31.24 1.96
C ILE A 756 10.33 -31.21 3.09
N ASN A 757 11.54 -31.71 2.86
CA ASN A 757 12.67 -31.56 3.75
C ASN A 757 13.59 -30.46 3.23
N ILE A 758 13.91 -29.49 4.05
CA ILE A 758 14.78 -28.35 3.74
C ILE A 758 16.04 -28.44 4.60
N GLY A 759 17.21 -28.27 3.97
CA GLY A 759 18.47 -28.04 4.68
C GLY A 759 18.48 -26.67 5.34
N GLY A 760 19.14 -26.56 6.50
CA GLY A 760 19.22 -25.28 7.22
C GLY A 760 19.94 -24.20 6.45
N MET A 761 19.52 -22.95 6.62
CA MET A 761 20.09 -21.78 5.99
C MET A 761 20.21 -20.64 7.00
N SER A 762 21.39 -20.02 7.11
CA SER A 762 21.53 -18.71 7.73
C SER A 762 21.08 -17.64 6.74
N VAL A 763 20.17 -16.76 7.18
CA VAL A 763 19.69 -15.69 6.30
C VAL A 763 20.49 -14.42 6.61
N ASP A 764 21.49 -14.16 5.78
CA ASP A 764 22.24 -12.91 5.84
C ASP A 764 21.43 -11.81 5.13
N MET A 765 21.01 -10.82 5.91
CA MET A 765 20.15 -9.73 5.45
C MET A 765 20.86 -8.78 4.48
N THR A 766 22.18 -8.71 4.53
CA THR A 766 23.00 -7.84 3.67
C THR A 766 23.27 -8.45 2.30
N GLU A 767 23.41 -9.76 2.18
CA GLU A 767 23.66 -10.42 0.89
C GLU A 767 22.43 -10.41 -0.04
N GLN A 768 21.22 -10.39 0.47
CA GLN A 768 20.00 -10.24 -0.36
C GLN A 768 19.96 -8.91 -1.14
N MET A 769 20.57 -7.84 -0.62
CA MET A 769 20.69 -6.56 -1.34
C MET A 769 21.59 -6.61 -2.56
N VAL A 770 22.60 -7.47 -2.56
CA VAL A 770 23.60 -7.56 -3.67
C VAL A 770 23.03 -8.35 -4.85
N GLN A 771 22.14 -9.31 -4.61
CA GLN A 771 21.58 -10.17 -5.67
C GLN A 771 20.46 -9.52 -6.49
N THR A 772 19.74 -8.51 -5.96
CA THR A 772 18.61 -7.86 -6.64
C THR A 772 18.97 -6.63 -7.48
N VAL A 773 20.18 -6.07 -7.35
CA VAL A 773 20.65 -4.91 -8.14
C VAL A 773 21.23 -5.31 -9.51
N ALA A 774 21.42 -6.60 -9.75
CA ALA A 774 21.87 -7.09 -11.04
C ALA A 774 21.24 -8.47 -11.34
N VAL A 775 20.04 -8.47 -11.92
CA VAL A 775 19.79 -9.49 -12.93
C VAL A 775 20.72 -9.15 -14.11
N LYS A 776 22.03 -9.35 -13.90
CA LYS A 776 22.92 -9.57 -15.02
C LYS A 776 22.52 -10.91 -15.57
N THR A 777 21.73 -10.92 -16.64
CA THR A 777 21.61 -12.07 -17.49
C THR A 777 23.02 -12.55 -17.76
N LYS A 778 23.40 -13.71 -17.20
CA LYS A 778 24.70 -14.36 -17.47
C LYS A 778 24.68 -15.08 -18.83
N GLY A 779 23.50 -15.07 -19.46
CA GLY A 779 23.28 -15.73 -20.73
C GLY A 779 24.07 -15.08 -21.87
N ARG A 780 24.63 -15.91 -22.75
CA ARG A 780 25.22 -15.45 -24.01
C ARG A 780 24.14 -14.71 -24.81
N ILE A 781 24.48 -13.55 -25.38
CA ILE A 781 23.57 -12.83 -26.30
C ILE A 781 23.33 -13.73 -27.54
N ILE A 782 22.06 -13.97 -27.81
CA ILE A 782 21.61 -14.76 -28.94
C ILE A 782 20.54 -13.98 -29.74
N LYS A 783 20.52 -14.27 -31.05
CA LYS A 783 19.48 -13.73 -31.92
C LYS A 783 18.27 -14.64 -31.94
N ILE A 784 17.10 -14.09 -31.59
CA ILE A 784 15.83 -14.78 -31.59
C ILE A 784 14.95 -14.24 -32.70
N THR A 785 14.22 -15.12 -33.33
CA THR A 785 13.18 -14.78 -34.30
C THR A 785 11.85 -15.40 -33.89
N GLY A 786 10.74 -14.82 -34.31
CA GLY A 786 9.43 -15.41 -34.03
C GLY A 786 8.30 -14.73 -34.77
N VAL A 787 7.10 -15.27 -34.57
CA VAL A 787 5.86 -14.73 -35.13
C VAL A 787 4.83 -14.61 -34.00
N VAL A 788 4.20 -13.46 -33.89
CA VAL A 788 3.09 -13.23 -32.99
C VAL A 788 1.79 -13.30 -33.78
N ARG A 789 0.81 -14.08 -33.29
CA ARG A 789 -0.48 -14.31 -33.91
C ARG A 789 -1.62 -14.19 -32.88
N ASP A 790 -2.82 -13.95 -33.32
CA ASP A 790 -4.03 -14.06 -32.49
C ASP A 790 -4.48 -15.52 -32.33
N VAL A 791 -5.61 -15.73 -31.67
CA VAL A 791 -6.20 -17.07 -31.44
C VAL A 791 -6.70 -17.72 -32.72
N GLN A 792 -7.01 -16.93 -33.76
CA GLN A 792 -7.41 -17.37 -35.11
C GLN A 792 -6.19 -17.59 -36.04
N ALA A 793 -4.97 -17.53 -35.51
CA ALA A 793 -3.71 -17.65 -36.22
C ALA A 793 -3.37 -16.49 -37.20
N THR A 794 -4.05 -15.34 -37.08
CA THR A 794 -3.78 -14.13 -37.86
C THR A 794 -2.53 -13.44 -37.31
N PRO A 795 -1.58 -13.00 -38.17
CA PRO A 795 -0.41 -12.25 -37.70
C PRO A 795 -0.79 -10.90 -37.06
N ILE A 796 -0.14 -10.54 -35.95
CA ILE A 796 -0.38 -9.26 -35.25
C ILE A 796 0.79 -8.32 -35.48
N GLU A 797 0.51 -7.15 -36.10
CA GLU A 797 1.49 -6.05 -36.27
C GLU A 797 1.58 -5.20 -35.00
N GLY A 798 2.73 -4.58 -34.75
CA GLY A 798 2.89 -3.56 -33.71
C GLY A 798 2.88 -4.11 -32.27
N VAL A 799 3.17 -5.40 -32.06
CA VAL A 799 3.40 -5.96 -30.74
C VAL A 799 4.82 -5.62 -30.29
N GLU A 800 4.95 -4.91 -29.18
CA GLU A 800 6.24 -4.65 -28.55
C GLU A 800 6.78 -5.91 -27.89
N VAL A 801 8.01 -6.24 -28.17
CA VAL A 801 8.78 -7.32 -27.54
C VAL A 801 9.70 -6.69 -26.52
N TYR A 802 9.40 -6.82 -25.26
CA TYR A 802 10.12 -6.23 -24.14
C TYR A 802 11.03 -7.29 -23.50
N SER A 803 12.29 -6.95 -23.27
CA SER A 803 13.24 -7.78 -22.52
C SER A 803 13.18 -7.42 -21.04
N ALA A 804 12.88 -8.40 -20.19
CA ALA A 804 12.87 -8.20 -18.75
C ALA A 804 14.30 -8.01 -18.20
N GLY A 805 15.28 -8.66 -18.80
CA GLY A 805 16.68 -8.54 -18.40
C GLY A 805 17.29 -7.16 -18.69
N THR A 806 17.03 -6.60 -19.89
CA THR A 806 17.54 -5.26 -20.25
C THR A 806 16.58 -4.14 -19.90
N LYS A 807 15.34 -4.45 -19.51
CA LYS A 807 14.25 -3.50 -19.21
C LYS A 807 13.94 -2.56 -20.38
N ARG A 808 14.02 -3.05 -21.63
CA ARG A 808 13.80 -2.26 -22.86
C ARG A 808 12.97 -3.03 -23.88
N VAL A 809 12.29 -2.28 -24.75
CA VAL A 809 11.70 -2.84 -25.97
C VAL A 809 12.87 -3.19 -26.90
N VAL A 810 12.99 -4.47 -27.24
CA VAL A 810 14.08 -5.03 -28.06
C VAL A 810 13.63 -5.32 -29.50
N ALA A 811 12.34 -5.38 -29.74
CA ALA A 811 11.77 -5.51 -31.09
C ALA A 811 10.30 -5.09 -31.11
N CYS A 812 9.78 -4.87 -32.33
CA CYS A 812 8.35 -4.69 -32.58
C CYS A 812 7.95 -5.54 -33.79
N THR A 813 6.76 -6.15 -33.76
CA THR A 813 6.31 -7.01 -34.86
C THR A 813 5.92 -6.24 -36.10
N ALA A 814 6.36 -6.71 -37.27
CA ALA A 814 5.97 -6.22 -38.58
C ALA A 814 4.53 -6.65 -38.94
N LYS A 815 3.98 -6.19 -40.09
CA LYS A 815 2.66 -6.62 -40.63
C LYS A 815 2.47 -8.14 -40.73
N SER A 816 3.56 -8.88 -40.93
CA SER A 816 3.56 -10.35 -40.95
C SER A 816 3.55 -11.00 -39.56
N GLY A 817 3.49 -10.21 -38.47
CA GLY A 817 3.63 -10.67 -37.10
C GLY A 817 5.06 -11.07 -36.73
N LYS A 818 6.02 -10.99 -37.66
CA LYS A 818 7.41 -11.41 -37.43
C LYS A 818 8.19 -10.38 -36.64
N TYR A 819 9.08 -10.87 -35.78
CA TYR A 819 10.05 -10.04 -35.04
C TYR A 819 11.43 -10.72 -35.02
N THR A 820 12.46 -9.92 -34.75
CA THR A 820 13.82 -10.37 -34.50
C THR A 820 14.38 -9.53 -33.36
N ALA A 821 14.93 -10.18 -32.33
CA ALA A 821 15.53 -9.53 -31.17
C ALA A 821 16.90 -10.14 -30.83
N GLU A 822 17.79 -9.35 -30.28
CA GLU A 822 19.05 -9.83 -29.68
C GLU A 822 18.93 -9.70 -28.16
N VAL A 823 18.95 -10.83 -27.46
CA VAL A 823 18.70 -10.91 -26.01
C VAL A 823 19.60 -11.98 -25.38
N ALA A 824 19.71 -11.94 -24.05
CA ALA A 824 20.43 -12.99 -23.34
C ALA A 824 19.70 -14.35 -23.43
N SER A 825 20.45 -15.44 -23.47
CA SER A 825 19.87 -16.79 -23.61
C SER A 825 19.02 -17.24 -22.42
N ASP A 826 19.12 -16.54 -21.30
CA ASP A 826 18.36 -16.72 -20.05
C ASP A 826 17.33 -15.60 -19.78
N ASP A 827 17.04 -14.76 -20.76
CA ASP A 827 16.10 -13.64 -20.65
C ASP A 827 14.63 -14.09 -20.62
N VAL A 828 13.74 -13.21 -20.20
CA VAL A 828 12.29 -13.33 -20.33
C VAL A 828 11.80 -12.26 -21.30
N LEU A 829 11.09 -12.67 -22.33
CA LEU A 829 10.44 -11.75 -23.27
C LEU A 829 8.98 -11.56 -22.92
N ILE A 830 8.55 -10.30 -22.86
CA ILE A 830 7.15 -9.90 -22.61
C ILE A 830 6.62 -9.26 -23.89
N PHE A 831 5.52 -9.78 -24.40
CA PHE A 831 4.86 -9.31 -25.62
C PHE A 831 3.66 -8.45 -25.24
N ARG A 832 3.64 -7.19 -25.67
CA ARG A 832 2.67 -6.16 -25.27
C ARG A 832 2.04 -5.46 -26.46
N ARG A 833 0.72 -5.29 -26.42
CA ARG A 833 -0.01 -4.40 -27.33
C ARG A 833 -1.33 -3.97 -26.69
N SER A 834 -1.72 -2.72 -26.87
CA SER A 834 -3.01 -2.21 -26.39
C SER A 834 -4.16 -3.06 -26.92
N GLY A 835 -5.08 -3.46 -26.03
CA GLY A 835 -6.22 -4.33 -26.34
C GLY A 835 -5.92 -5.84 -26.33
N LEU A 836 -4.68 -6.27 -26.07
CA LEU A 836 -4.31 -7.68 -25.95
C LEU A 836 -3.77 -7.99 -24.54
N ILE A 837 -3.89 -9.24 -24.13
CA ILE A 837 -3.28 -9.74 -22.88
C ILE A 837 -1.77 -9.87 -23.11
N ASP A 838 -0.96 -9.36 -22.17
CA ASP A 838 0.48 -9.49 -22.22
C ASP A 838 0.89 -10.96 -22.04
N GLU A 839 1.78 -11.44 -22.90
CA GLU A 839 2.33 -12.81 -22.81
C GLU A 839 3.81 -12.74 -22.46
N SER A 840 4.27 -13.55 -21.49
CA SER A 840 5.67 -13.62 -21.10
C SER A 840 6.23 -15.02 -21.31
N LEU A 841 7.41 -15.09 -21.92
CA LEU A 841 8.06 -16.36 -22.26
C LEU A 841 9.56 -16.32 -21.96
N GLN A 842 10.04 -17.33 -21.23
CA GLN A 842 11.46 -17.56 -21.00
C GLN A 842 12.18 -17.89 -22.30
N VAL A 843 13.35 -17.33 -22.51
CA VAL A 843 14.15 -17.58 -23.72
C VAL A 843 14.76 -18.99 -23.73
N ASP A 844 15.35 -19.41 -22.62
CA ASP A 844 15.95 -20.76 -22.41
C ASP A 844 16.87 -21.21 -23.57
N GLY A 845 17.64 -20.27 -24.14
CA GLY A 845 18.54 -20.54 -25.26
C GLY A 845 17.84 -20.83 -26.60
N ARG A 846 16.50 -20.72 -26.67
CA ARG A 846 15.74 -20.93 -27.93
C ARG A 846 16.05 -19.87 -28.95
N LYS A 847 16.21 -20.29 -30.22
CA LYS A 847 16.48 -19.40 -31.36
C LYS A 847 15.19 -18.93 -32.06
N ALA A 848 14.05 -19.57 -31.77
CA ALA A 848 12.77 -19.22 -32.31
C ALA A 848 11.69 -19.29 -31.20
N ILE A 849 10.90 -18.22 -31.05
CA ILE A 849 9.80 -18.14 -30.09
C ILE A 849 8.57 -17.58 -30.81
N ASN A 850 7.57 -18.43 -31.02
CA ASN A 850 6.29 -18.02 -31.58
C ASN A 850 5.28 -17.81 -30.46
N VAL A 851 4.48 -16.76 -30.57
CA VAL A 851 3.56 -16.32 -29.51
C VAL A 851 2.15 -16.23 -30.05
N LYS A 852 1.21 -16.66 -29.21
CA LYS A 852 -0.21 -16.53 -29.47
C LYS A 852 -0.82 -15.60 -28.43
N MET A 853 -1.33 -14.42 -28.87
CA MET A 853 -1.93 -13.43 -27.98
C MET A 853 -3.45 -13.49 -28.05
N ARG A 854 -4.13 -13.13 -26.94
CA ARG A 854 -5.57 -13.09 -26.81
C ARG A 854 -6.03 -11.64 -26.63
N ASN A 855 -7.26 -11.32 -27.03
CA ASN A 855 -7.91 -10.05 -26.72
C ASN A 855 -8.17 -9.94 -25.21
N LYS A 856 -8.10 -8.73 -24.69
CA LYS A 856 -8.43 -8.42 -23.30
C LYS A 856 -9.92 -8.58 -23.04
#